data_89556995bf4ae83b4d7a82b865935e04
#
_entry.id   89556995bf4ae83b4d7a82b865935e04
#
_cell.length_a   1.000
_cell.length_b   1.000
_cell.length_c   1.000
_cell.angle_alpha   90.00
_cell.angle_beta   90.00
_cell.angle_gamma   90.00
#
_symmetry.space_group_name_H-M   'P 1'
#
loop_
_entity.id
_entity.type
_entity.pdbx_description
1 polymer ?
#
loop_
_entity_poly.entity_id
_entity_poly.type
_entity_poly.pdbx_seq_one_letter_code
_entity_poly.pdbx_strand_id
1 'polypeptide(L)'
;MAHNNQNKERYARAPYNFIPFPKKIFYRHTILPEYEDKKGKGITVLPMHNVFEKGLKTGYIDYLINVETPLFISDGEKESDFFKVNGEYRIPGSTIRGKVRSNAEILSCSYPEFIENKKLWFRGAFSKDVLKDMYKKVVLPDEAGQISDYVKAGYLTRKVDKWFITPAKQVNNKFFKEIHESKLRSPDIGMDKDVKSNIFMYEDVNKKSGEKLWGLFRNKKNEKKGINKNIKEKRKELSTKYDYNLKEQIKELENEIKNIDAELRTLLRNNERKGFKPYYYEASYFFKDNNEIVIKKVSKSLKDKKHGILMNSSRLNCKQNHYLIFEKDTEKGERSITKELINQYSTSVQYRQKKEVVENFEISNEDKFGNGKEKPIFYITDKKENIIAFGFTPYLKIPYKKSVQDGIKIKEYNAKESEKGKIDYAKGIFGFTNFKLKEKKNSISYKGRLSFTNAKPVSNEIKQVEKPILKHLMNPKISSFQLYLKQGENNPKKLKTYSSDDFELRGEKFYWLRNEHDSNDDYEKEFQQYEDKQRRLEPMKNQYVKLYPVDKGEKFKGRIYFENLYEDELGLLLMSIKPRECARENLGQGKPYGYGKVNFQIEDIVEIDPKKRFVSLNPSSSEKSILANIVEYIDKFIDYMKRQNINVDFEKENMYKCFAQSKLQEKAIWNREFNYMDIREFTDRNILKPMESYTHDEKISKSESAVAKEES
;
A
#
# COMPACT_ATOMS: atom_id res chain seq x y z
N MET A 1 42.59 -21.54 9.29
CA MET A 1 41.20 -21.95 9.04
C MET A 1 40.50 -20.80 8.33
N ALA A 2 40.27 -20.94 7.04
CA ALA A 2 39.63 -19.89 6.21
C ALA A 2 38.15 -19.86 6.53
N HIS A 3 37.65 -18.72 7.04
CA HIS A 3 36.23 -18.47 7.17
C HIS A 3 35.63 -18.34 5.77
N ASN A 4 34.98 -19.38 5.34
CA ASN A 4 34.09 -19.39 4.18
C ASN A 4 32.84 -18.53 4.52
N ASN A 5 32.92 -17.22 4.29
CA ASN A 5 31.77 -16.33 4.29
C ASN A 5 30.99 -16.57 2.98
N GLN A 6 30.20 -17.64 2.94
CA GLN A 6 29.13 -17.75 1.98
C GLN A 6 28.17 -16.57 2.25
N ASN A 7 28.07 -15.64 1.30
CA ASN A 7 27.02 -14.62 1.22
C ASN A 7 25.66 -15.33 1.14
N LYS A 8 25.09 -15.71 2.29
CA LYS A 8 23.69 -16.13 2.35
C LYS A 8 22.86 -14.94 1.88
N GLU A 9 22.18 -15.10 0.76
CA GLU A 9 21.22 -14.10 0.27
C GLU A 9 20.27 -13.75 1.42
N ARG A 10 20.29 -12.49 1.81
CA ARG A 10 19.48 -11.99 2.91
C ARG A 10 18.13 -11.54 2.36
N TYR A 11 17.11 -12.38 2.47
CA TYR A 11 15.75 -12.04 2.10
C TYR A 11 15.08 -11.08 3.10
N ALA A 12 14.05 -10.36 2.61
CA ALA A 12 13.19 -9.55 3.43
C ALA A 12 12.34 -10.38 4.39
N ARG A 13 12.13 -9.89 5.60
CA ARG A 13 11.23 -10.46 6.58
C ARG A 13 9.83 -9.87 6.41
N ALA A 14 8.79 -10.71 6.38
CA ALA A 14 7.41 -10.27 6.33
C ALA A 14 6.44 -11.31 6.88
N PRO A 15 5.39 -10.89 7.63
CA PRO A 15 4.37 -11.80 8.15
C PRO A 15 3.38 -12.28 7.06
N TYR A 16 3.71 -12.06 5.81
CA TYR A 16 2.88 -12.36 4.65
C TYR A 16 3.71 -12.81 3.45
N ASN A 17 3.03 -13.44 2.51
CA ASN A 17 3.57 -13.74 1.19
C ASN A 17 2.44 -13.62 0.14
N PHE A 18 2.65 -14.15 -1.06
CA PHE A 18 1.73 -14.01 -2.18
C PHE A 18 1.50 -15.36 -2.86
N ILE A 19 0.24 -15.67 -3.13
CA ILE A 19 -0.14 -16.80 -3.99
C ILE A 19 -0.06 -16.30 -5.43
N PRO A 20 0.68 -16.93 -6.32
CA PRO A 20 0.81 -16.50 -7.71
C PRO A 20 -0.53 -16.37 -8.41
N PHE A 21 -0.66 -15.41 -9.33
CA PHE A 21 -1.84 -15.34 -10.19
C PHE A 21 -1.93 -16.54 -11.14
N PRO A 22 -3.14 -16.90 -11.59
CA PRO A 22 -3.33 -17.97 -12.55
C PRO A 22 -2.64 -17.63 -13.88
N LYS A 23 -2.19 -18.66 -14.61
CA LYS A 23 -1.61 -18.48 -15.94
C LYS A 23 -2.66 -18.11 -16.99
N LYS A 24 -3.92 -18.48 -16.73
CA LYS A 24 -5.08 -18.34 -17.61
C LYS A 24 -6.31 -17.95 -16.81
N ILE A 25 -7.15 -17.09 -17.37
CA ILE A 25 -8.48 -16.80 -16.81
C ILE A 25 -9.49 -17.75 -17.43
N PHE A 26 -10.32 -18.31 -16.57
CA PHE A 26 -11.40 -19.16 -17.00
C PHE A 26 -12.74 -18.42 -16.96
N TYR A 27 -13.46 -18.43 -18.10
CA TYR A 27 -14.77 -17.82 -18.25
C TYR A 27 -15.84 -18.92 -18.18
N ARG A 28 -16.63 -18.91 -17.11
CA ARG A 28 -17.69 -19.90 -16.86
C ARG A 28 -19.01 -19.51 -17.50
N HIS A 29 -19.29 -18.21 -17.62
CA HIS A 29 -20.56 -17.70 -18.06
C HIS A 29 -20.41 -16.65 -19.17
N THR A 30 -21.57 -16.35 -19.78
CA THR A 30 -21.74 -15.21 -20.68
C THR A 30 -23.05 -14.49 -20.35
N ILE A 31 -23.08 -13.19 -20.62
CA ILE A 31 -24.32 -12.39 -20.58
C ILE A 31 -24.96 -12.26 -21.96
N LEU A 32 -24.33 -12.81 -23.01
CA LEU A 32 -24.78 -12.75 -24.38
C LEU A 32 -25.02 -14.18 -24.88
N PRO A 33 -26.30 -14.58 -25.15
CA PRO A 33 -26.65 -15.96 -25.52
C PRO A 33 -25.92 -16.51 -26.74
N GLU A 34 -25.50 -15.66 -27.67
CA GLU A 34 -24.76 -16.04 -28.87
C GLU A 34 -23.37 -16.64 -28.58
N TYR A 35 -22.81 -16.38 -27.40
CA TYR A 35 -21.54 -16.92 -26.95
C TYR A 35 -21.67 -18.17 -26.05
N GLU A 36 -22.88 -18.65 -25.85
CA GLU A 36 -23.11 -19.90 -25.12
C GLU A 36 -22.55 -21.11 -25.88
N ASP A 37 -21.85 -21.98 -25.19
CA ASP A 37 -21.40 -23.23 -25.77
C ASP A 37 -22.53 -24.26 -25.83
N LYS A 38 -23.14 -24.38 -27.00
CA LYS A 38 -24.24 -25.32 -27.29
C LYS A 38 -23.91 -26.80 -27.05
N LYS A 39 -22.63 -27.15 -26.95
CA LYS A 39 -22.18 -28.53 -26.66
C LYS A 39 -22.10 -28.85 -25.16
N GLY A 40 -22.44 -27.90 -24.27
CA GLY A 40 -22.48 -28.11 -22.83
C GLY A 40 -21.11 -28.36 -22.15
N LYS A 41 -20.01 -28.07 -22.86
CA LYS A 41 -18.66 -28.30 -22.37
C LYS A 41 -17.96 -27.06 -21.80
N GLY A 42 -18.55 -25.90 -21.95
CA GLY A 42 -17.94 -24.62 -21.65
C GLY A 42 -18.88 -23.57 -21.07
N ILE A 43 -18.99 -22.44 -21.73
CA ILE A 43 -19.64 -21.23 -21.24
C ILE A 43 -21.17 -21.36 -21.31
N THR A 44 -21.88 -21.07 -20.22
CA THR A 44 -23.34 -21.01 -20.16
C THR A 44 -23.81 -19.59 -19.92
N VAL A 45 -25.06 -19.29 -20.28
CA VAL A 45 -25.69 -18.01 -19.96
C VAL A 45 -25.85 -17.87 -18.45
N LEU A 46 -25.67 -16.66 -17.93
CA LEU A 46 -25.92 -16.39 -16.51
C LEU A 46 -27.38 -16.64 -16.15
N PRO A 47 -27.65 -17.39 -15.05
CA PRO A 47 -29.01 -17.65 -14.58
C PRO A 47 -29.77 -16.35 -14.27
N MET A 48 -31.06 -16.35 -14.50
CA MET A 48 -31.94 -15.24 -14.13
C MET A 48 -32.28 -15.25 -12.64
N HIS A 49 -32.53 -14.08 -12.06
CA HIS A 49 -32.90 -13.94 -10.64
C HIS A 49 -34.40 -14.02 -10.38
N ASN A 50 -35.23 -13.94 -11.41
CA ASN A 50 -36.70 -13.88 -11.30
C ASN A 50 -37.36 -15.24 -11.47
N VAL A 51 -36.60 -16.28 -11.74
CA VAL A 51 -37.08 -17.67 -11.89
C VAL A 51 -36.15 -18.65 -11.22
N PHE A 52 -36.69 -19.76 -10.76
CA PHE A 52 -35.90 -20.94 -10.35
C PHE A 52 -35.71 -21.81 -11.59
N GLU A 53 -34.47 -21.86 -12.07
CA GLU A 53 -34.15 -22.61 -13.27
C GLU A 53 -34.08 -24.13 -12.99
N LYS A 54 -34.68 -24.90 -13.88
CA LYS A 54 -34.72 -26.37 -13.75
C LYS A 54 -33.29 -26.94 -13.80
N GLY A 55 -32.93 -27.77 -12.82
CA GLY A 55 -31.65 -28.42 -12.72
C GLY A 55 -30.58 -27.61 -11.99
N LEU A 56 -30.85 -26.35 -11.65
CA LEU A 56 -29.97 -25.57 -10.79
C LEU A 56 -30.35 -25.76 -9.32
N LYS A 57 -29.35 -25.58 -8.45
CA LYS A 57 -29.46 -25.78 -7.02
C LYS A 57 -29.79 -24.45 -6.32
N THR A 58 -30.77 -24.49 -5.43
CA THR A 58 -31.15 -23.38 -4.55
C THR A 58 -31.28 -23.92 -3.13
N GLY A 59 -30.78 -23.16 -2.15
CA GLY A 59 -30.79 -23.62 -0.77
C GLY A 59 -29.88 -22.82 0.14
N TYR A 60 -29.35 -23.47 1.14
CA TYR A 60 -28.41 -22.85 2.08
C TYR A 60 -27.37 -23.83 2.63
N ILE A 61 -26.26 -23.25 3.11
CA ILE A 61 -25.18 -23.95 3.81
C ILE A 61 -25.12 -23.39 5.21
N ASP A 62 -25.28 -24.23 6.21
CA ASP A 62 -25.00 -23.93 7.63
C ASP A 62 -23.55 -24.26 7.93
N TYR A 63 -22.85 -23.31 8.56
CA TYR A 63 -21.44 -23.48 8.90
C TYR A 63 -21.14 -22.99 10.31
N LEU A 64 -20.13 -23.60 10.93
CA LEU A 64 -19.55 -23.23 12.19
C LEU A 64 -18.16 -22.65 11.98
N ILE A 65 -17.82 -21.60 12.72
CA ILE A 65 -16.48 -21.03 12.80
C ILE A 65 -15.95 -21.29 14.21
N ASN A 66 -14.90 -22.09 14.33
CA ASN A 66 -14.17 -22.27 15.57
C ASN A 66 -13.01 -21.27 15.61
N VAL A 67 -12.92 -20.46 16.65
CA VAL A 67 -11.86 -19.46 16.86
C VAL A 67 -10.68 -20.17 17.53
N GLU A 68 -9.56 -20.31 16.82
CA GLU A 68 -8.37 -21.00 17.32
C GLU A 68 -7.32 -20.05 17.91
N THR A 69 -7.36 -18.76 17.52
CA THR A 69 -6.57 -17.69 18.15
C THR A 69 -7.45 -16.45 18.32
N PRO A 70 -7.12 -15.49 19.21
CA PRO A 70 -7.96 -14.32 19.44
C PRO A 70 -8.40 -13.65 18.15
N LEU A 71 -9.69 -13.44 17.99
CA LEU A 71 -10.29 -12.88 16.79
C LEU A 71 -10.73 -11.44 17.02
N PHE A 72 -10.30 -10.53 16.15
CA PHE A 72 -10.72 -9.15 16.19
C PHE A 72 -11.30 -8.68 14.86
N ILE A 73 -12.54 -8.20 14.88
CA ILE A 73 -13.24 -7.59 13.77
C ILE A 73 -13.76 -6.24 14.24
N SER A 74 -13.23 -5.15 13.71
CA SER A 74 -13.59 -3.79 14.11
C SER A 74 -15.02 -3.42 13.68
N ASP A 75 -15.69 -2.65 14.51
CA ASP A 75 -16.94 -1.96 14.20
C ASP A 75 -16.77 -0.78 13.24
N GLY A 76 -15.52 -0.35 12.99
CA GLY A 76 -15.18 0.79 12.15
C GLY A 76 -15.03 2.11 12.91
N GLU A 77 -15.28 2.14 14.21
CA GLU A 77 -15.06 3.30 15.07
C GLU A 77 -13.62 3.42 15.55
N LYS A 78 -13.28 4.57 16.20
CA LYS A 78 -11.90 4.84 16.62
C LYS A 78 -11.44 4.04 17.83
N GLU A 79 -12.35 3.67 18.70
CA GLU A 79 -12.09 2.81 19.84
C GLU A 79 -12.36 1.37 19.41
N SER A 80 -11.33 0.57 19.51
CA SER A 80 -11.22 -0.73 18.87
C SER A 80 -12.02 -1.80 19.61
N ASP A 81 -13.35 -1.70 19.61
CA ASP A 81 -14.20 -2.79 20.07
C ASP A 81 -14.52 -3.79 18.96
N PHE A 82 -14.94 -4.97 19.34
CA PHE A 82 -15.38 -6.00 18.41
C PHE A 82 -16.75 -5.62 17.84
N PHE A 83 -16.99 -5.97 16.59
CA PHE A 83 -18.24 -5.69 15.89
C PHE A 83 -19.45 -6.31 16.60
N LYS A 84 -20.44 -5.49 16.91
CA LYS A 84 -21.69 -5.85 17.57
C LYS A 84 -22.89 -5.36 16.77
N VAL A 85 -24.00 -6.09 16.87
CA VAL A 85 -25.31 -5.67 16.37
C VAL A 85 -26.30 -5.75 17.53
N ASN A 86 -26.88 -4.62 17.90
CA ASN A 86 -27.76 -4.52 19.08
C ASN A 86 -27.11 -5.04 20.37
N GLY A 87 -25.82 -4.76 20.56
CA GLY A 87 -25.06 -5.21 21.75
C GLY A 87 -24.52 -6.65 21.67
N GLU A 88 -24.95 -7.45 20.70
CA GLU A 88 -24.51 -8.84 20.55
C GLU A 88 -23.34 -8.96 19.58
N TYR A 89 -22.34 -9.76 19.94
CA TYR A 89 -21.19 -10.05 19.10
C TYR A 89 -21.61 -10.72 17.78
N ARG A 90 -21.03 -10.26 16.67
CA ARG A 90 -21.31 -10.82 15.34
C ARG A 90 -20.04 -10.84 14.50
N ILE A 91 -19.89 -11.86 13.67
CA ILE A 91 -18.96 -11.82 12.55
C ILE A 91 -19.76 -11.35 11.33
N PRO A 92 -19.44 -10.17 10.72
CA PRO A 92 -20.18 -9.67 9.58
C PRO A 92 -20.19 -10.66 8.41
N GLY A 93 -21.36 -10.86 7.80
CA GLY A 93 -21.46 -11.67 6.58
C GLY A 93 -20.57 -11.17 5.44
N SER A 94 -20.32 -9.87 5.39
CA SER A 94 -19.39 -9.27 4.42
C SER A 94 -17.94 -9.72 4.62
N THR A 95 -17.50 -9.94 5.88
CA THR A 95 -16.16 -10.46 6.20
C THR A 95 -16.00 -11.89 5.69
N ILE A 96 -17.01 -12.73 5.93
CA ILE A 96 -17.04 -14.13 5.48
C ILE A 96 -17.12 -14.19 3.96
N ARG A 97 -18.03 -13.40 3.36
CA ARG A 97 -18.17 -13.30 1.90
C ARG A 97 -16.85 -12.91 1.22
N GLY A 98 -16.14 -11.91 1.76
CA GLY A 98 -14.85 -11.50 1.22
C GLY A 98 -13.82 -12.62 1.26
N LYS A 99 -13.80 -13.41 2.32
CA LYS A 99 -12.88 -14.54 2.48
C LYS A 99 -13.21 -15.68 1.52
N VAL A 100 -14.46 -16.11 1.47
CA VAL A 100 -14.92 -17.17 0.56
C VAL A 100 -14.72 -16.76 -0.90
N ARG A 101 -15.00 -15.49 -1.25
CA ARG A 101 -14.76 -14.96 -2.59
C ARG A 101 -13.28 -15.02 -2.98
N SER A 102 -12.37 -14.60 -2.11
CA SER A 102 -10.92 -14.67 -2.38
C SER A 102 -10.46 -16.10 -2.66
N ASN A 103 -10.96 -17.08 -1.89
CA ASN A 103 -10.67 -18.50 -2.15
C ASN A 103 -11.26 -18.94 -3.50
N ALA A 104 -12.51 -18.58 -3.79
CA ALA A 104 -13.17 -18.90 -5.05
C ALA A 104 -12.43 -18.32 -6.26
N GLU A 105 -11.96 -17.07 -6.18
CA GLU A 105 -11.19 -16.41 -7.24
C GLU A 105 -9.91 -17.17 -7.58
N ILE A 106 -9.18 -17.66 -6.56
CA ILE A 106 -7.95 -18.43 -6.74
C ILE A 106 -8.29 -19.82 -7.31
N LEU A 107 -9.23 -20.56 -6.66
CA LEU A 107 -9.57 -21.92 -7.04
C LEU A 107 -10.10 -22.03 -8.47
N SER A 108 -10.87 -21.05 -8.91
CA SER A 108 -11.50 -21.03 -10.24
C SER A 108 -10.70 -20.28 -11.30
N CYS A 109 -9.48 -19.86 -11.03
CA CYS A 109 -8.70 -19.04 -11.96
C CYS A 109 -9.47 -17.80 -12.46
N SER A 110 -10.19 -17.11 -11.57
CA SER A 110 -10.91 -15.86 -11.90
C SER A 110 -9.96 -14.68 -11.96
N TYR A 111 -10.39 -13.59 -12.61
CA TYR A 111 -9.58 -12.37 -12.73
C TYR A 111 -9.49 -11.61 -11.41
N PRO A 112 -8.30 -11.18 -10.96
CA PRO A 112 -8.12 -10.42 -9.72
C PRO A 112 -8.62 -8.98 -9.85
N GLU A 113 -9.93 -8.76 -9.74
CA GLU A 113 -10.60 -7.51 -10.09
C GLU A 113 -10.32 -6.36 -9.12
N PHE A 114 -10.03 -6.65 -7.85
CA PHE A 114 -9.84 -5.62 -6.83
C PHE A 114 -8.47 -4.95 -6.84
N ILE A 115 -7.65 -5.21 -7.84
CA ILE A 115 -6.38 -4.50 -8.02
C ILE A 115 -6.66 -3.19 -8.77
N GLU A 116 -6.45 -2.07 -8.06
CA GLU A 116 -6.76 -0.74 -8.57
C GLU A 116 -5.88 -0.35 -9.77
N ASN A 117 -6.52 0.17 -10.81
CA ASN A 117 -5.83 0.78 -11.95
C ASN A 117 -5.39 2.21 -11.61
N LYS A 118 -4.37 2.32 -10.74
CA LYS A 118 -3.80 3.61 -10.37
C LYS A 118 -2.29 3.63 -10.51
N LYS A 119 -1.75 4.78 -10.89
CA LYS A 119 -0.32 5.05 -10.89
C LYS A 119 0.11 5.48 -9.48
N LEU A 120 1.12 4.83 -8.96
CA LEU A 120 1.75 5.23 -7.70
C LEU A 120 2.74 6.38 -7.97
N TRP A 121 3.08 7.12 -6.90
CA TRP A 121 4.00 8.24 -6.96
C TRP A 121 5.17 8.00 -6.03
N PHE A 122 6.38 8.35 -6.48
CA PHE A 122 7.60 8.18 -5.70
C PHE A 122 8.44 9.45 -5.63
N ARG A 123 9.36 9.49 -4.68
CA ARG A 123 10.40 10.50 -4.53
C ARG A 123 11.72 9.80 -4.28
N GLY A 124 12.67 9.95 -5.19
CA GLY A 124 13.96 9.28 -5.13
C GLY A 124 15.14 10.18 -4.75
N ALA A 125 14.91 11.49 -4.51
CA ALA A 125 15.99 12.47 -4.25
C ALA A 125 17.01 12.04 -3.18
N PHE A 126 16.55 11.34 -2.15
CA PHE A 126 17.36 10.90 -1.01
C PHE A 126 17.50 9.37 -0.92
N SER A 127 17.06 8.66 -1.97
CA SER A 127 17.14 7.20 -2.03
C SER A 127 18.57 6.72 -2.32
N LYS A 128 18.88 5.48 -1.91
CA LYS A 128 20.14 4.80 -2.24
C LYS A 128 19.96 3.65 -3.22
N ASP A 129 18.73 3.46 -3.69
CA ASP A 129 18.27 2.39 -4.56
C ASP A 129 17.98 2.89 -5.98
N VAL A 130 17.37 2.04 -6.81
CA VAL A 130 16.98 2.33 -8.20
C VAL A 130 16.14 3.61 -8.33
N LEU A 131 15.40 4.01 -7.30
CA LEU A 131 14.59 5.23 -7.35
C LEU A 131 15.42 6.49 -7.47
N LYS A 132 16.67 6.49 -6.96
CA LYS A 132 17.57 7.64 -7.08
C LYS A 132 17.86 7.95 -8.53
N ASP A 133 18.27 6.94 -9.30
CA ASP A 133 18.65 7.11 -10.70
C ASP A 133 17.43 7.44 -11.57
N MET A 134 16.28 6.80 -11.29
CA MET A 134 15.02 7.13 -11.95
C MET A 134 14.59 8.58 -11.69
N TYR A 135 14.72 9.03 -10.44
CA TYR A 135 14.35 10.38 -10.03
C TYR A 135 15.28 11.43 -10.68
N LYS A 136 16.59 11.17 -10.63
CA LYS A 136 17.60 12.04 -11.25
C LYS A 136 17.34 12.24 -12.75
N LYS A 137 17.07 11.18 -13.50
CA LYS A 137 16.77 11.26 -14.94
C LYS A 137 15.61 12.20 -15.31
N VAL A 138 14.69 12.45 -14.36
CA VAL A 138 13.50 13.28 -14.57
C VAL A 138 13.67 14.66 -13.95
N VAL A 139 14.23 14.74 -12.74
CA VAL A 139 14.26 15.96 -11.92
C VAL A 139 15.65 16.62 -11.89
N LEU A 140 16.70 15.86 -12.13
CA LEU A 140 18.10 16.30 -12.13
C LEU A 140 18.87 15.52 -13.22
N PRO A 141 18.63 15.80 -14.50
CA PRO A 141 19.27 15.04 -15.58
C PRO A 141 20.79 15.14 -15.58
N ASP A 142 21.37 16.25 -15.13
CA ASP A 142 22.81 16.43 -14.98
C ASP A 142 23.23 16.39 -13.52
N GLU A 143 24.30 15.63 -13.20
CA GLU A 143 24.79 15.50 -11.82
C GLU A 143 25.35 16.81 -11.26
N ALA A 144 25.79 17.73 -12.11
CA ALA A 144 26.34 19.02 -11.73
C ALA A 144 25.25 20.10 -11.48
N GLY A 145 24.00 19.86 -11.91
CA GLY A 145 22.91 20.82 -11.81
C GLY A 145 22.25 20.90 -10.43
N GLN A 146 21.62 22.02 -10.15
CA GLN A 146 20.76 22.20 -9.00
C GLN A 146 19.30 21.88 -9.37
N ILE A 147 18.46 21.56 -8.38
CA ILE A 147 17.06 21.26 -8.61
C ILE A 147 16.29 22.42 -9.24
N SER A 148 16.71 23.66 -8.94
CA SER A 148 16.16 24.88 -9.52
C SER A 148 16.47 25.08 -11.01
N ASP A 149 17.34 24.27 -11.58
CA ASP A 149 17.69 24.37 -13.01
C ASP A 149 16.69 23.57 -13.88
N TYR A 150 16.00 22.60 -13.30
CA TYR A 150 15.12 21.67 -14.03
C TYR A 150 13.66 21.71 -13.58
N VAL A 151 13.42 22.01 -12.30
CA VAL A 151 12.07 22.11 -11.76
C VAL A 151 11.57 23.52 -12.02
N LYS A 152 10.44 23.62 -12.72
CA LYS A 152 9.74 24.87 -12.97
C LYS A 152 8.86 25.26 -11.78
N ALA A 153 8.53 26.54 -11.64
CA ALA A 153 7.56 27.03 -10.68
C ALA A 153 6.53 27.92 -11.37
N GLY A 154 5.38 28.08 -10.74
CA GLY A 154 4.28 28.88 -11.25
C GLY A 154 3.09 28.90 -10.30
N TYR A 155 1.96 29.28 -10.84
CA TYR A 155 0.74 29.55 -10.10
C TYR A 155 -0.39 28.67 -10.64
N LEU A 156 -0.88 27.78 -9.79
CA LEU A 156 -1.98 26.87 -10.10
C LEU A 156 -3.31 27.61 -9.93
N THR A 157 -4.14 27.58 -10.95
CA THR A 157 -5.46 28.21 -10.98
C THR A 157 -6.50 27.23 -11.45
N ARG A 158 -7.70 27.27 -10.87
CA ARG A 158 -8.87 26.55 -11.37
C ARG A 158 -9.83 27.55 -12.00
N LYS A 159 -10.24 27.24 -13.25
CA LYS A 159 -11.26 28.02 -14.00
C LYS A 159 -12.38 27.06 -14.40
N VAL A 160 -13.53 27.19 -13.79
CA VAL A 160 -14.67 26.25 -13.93
C VAL A 160 -14.19 24.83 -13.57
N ASP A 161 -14.11 23.90 -14.52
CA ASP A 161 -13.69 22.52 -14.31
C ASP A 161 -12.29 22.18 -14.83
N LYS A 162 -11.53 23.21 -15.25
CA LYS A 162 -10.18 23.04 -15.82
C LYS A 162 -9.13 23.65 -14.92
N TRP A 163 -7.97 23.02 -14.91
CA TRP A 163 -6.82 23.45 -14.13
C TRP A 163 -5.71 23.96 -15.03
N PHE A 164 -5.09 25.07 -14.63
CA PHE A 164 -4.06 25.75 -15.38
C PHE A 164 -2.88 26.10 -14.48
N ILE A 165 -1.70 26.18 -15.07
CA ILE A 165 -0.51 26.74 -14.45
C ILE A 165 -0.08 27.95 -15.25
N THR A 166 -0.04 29.12 -14.63
CA THR A 166 0.69 30.27 -15.16
C THR A 166 2.14 30.15 -14.71
N PRO A 167 3.12 30.02 -15.63
CA PRO A 167 4.54 29.96 -15.28
C PRO A 167 4.98 31.18 -14.46
N ALA A 168 5.95 30.99 -13.57
CA ALA A 168 6.69 32.13 -13.01
C ALA A 168 7.68 32.69 -14.07
N LYS A 169 8.05 33.95 -13.99
CA LYS A 169 9.12 34.54 -14.80
C LYS A 169 10.44 33.81 -14.56
N GLN A 170 11.27 33.77 -15.56
CA GLN A 170 12.62 33.21 -15.47
C GLN A 170 13.63 34.31 -15.15
N VAL A 171 14.46 34.05 -14.14
CA VAL A 171 15.61 34.87 -13.79
C VAL A 171 16.83 33.99 -13.77
N ASN A 172 17.84 34.28 -14.60
CA ASN A 172 19.01 33.40 -14.77
C ASN A 172 18.63 31.94 -15.05
N ASN A 173 17.69 31.71 -15.96
CA ASN A 173 17.12 30.41 -16.32
C ASN A 173 16.39 29.66 -15.19
N LYS A 174 16.11 30.30 -14.06
CA LYS A 174 15.41 29.70 -12.91
C LYS A 174 14.04 30.35 -12.70
N PHE A 175 13.06 29.56 -12.28
CA PHE A 175 11.71 30.01 -11.94
C PHE A 175 11.54 30.36 -10.46
N PHE A 176 12.53 29.97 -9.64
CA PHE A 176 12.54 30.21 -8.20
C PHE A 176 13.97 30.21 -7.65
N LYS A 177 14.14 30.75 -6.46
CA LYS A 177 15.40 30.77 -5.72
C LYS A 177 15.27 30.07 -4.38
N GLU A 178 16.26 29.24 -4.03
CA GLU A 178 16.39 28.70 -2.68
C GLU A 178 16.98 29.79 -1.76
N ILE A 179 16.31 30.05 -0.65
CA ILE A 179 16.72 31.03 0.36
C ILE A 179 16.98 30.28 1.67
N HIS A 180 18.23 30.28 2.09
CA HIS A 180 18.59 29.69 3.39
C HIS A 180 17.98 30.51 4.54
N GLU A 181 17.46 29.83 5.58
CA GLU A 181 16.76 30.49 6.69
C GLU A 181 17.60 31.59 7.36
N SER A 182 18.93 31.41 7.46
CA SER A 182 19.80 32.48 8.05
C SER A 182 19.76 33.77 7.28
N LYS A 183 19.53 33.75 5.95
CA LYS A 183 19.42 34.99 5.14
C LYS A 183 18.11 35.72 5.41
N LEU A 184 17.02 35.00 5.74
CA LEU A 184 15.74 35.59 6.08
C LEU A 184 15.74 36.29 7.46
N ARG A 185 16.77 36.05 8.27
CA ARG A 185 16.94 36.66 9.59
C ARG A 185 17.66 38.03 9.55
N SER A 186 18.00 38.51 8.34
CA SER A 186 18.56 39.88 8.22
C SER A 186 17.57 40.89 8.76
N PRO A 187 18.05 41.85 9.60
CA PRO A 187 17.21 42.96 10.09
C PRO A 187 16.67 43.86 8.98
N ASP A 188 17.34 43.87 7.81
CA ASP A 188 16.96 44.68 6.65
C ASP A 188 15.70 44.17 5.95
N ILE A 189 15.23 42.96 6.29
CA ILE A 189 14.02 42.43 5.70
C ILE A 189 12.81 42.83 6.54
N GLY A 190 11.96 43.69 5.97
CA GLY A 190 10.68 44.05 6.56
C GLY A 190 9.74 42.85 6.67
N MET A 191 9.28 42.53 7.87
CA MET A 191 8.31 41.44 8.10
C MET A 191 7.27 41.86 9.13
N ASP A 192 6.01 41.61 8.80
CA ASP A 192 4.92 41.79 9.77
C ASP A 192 5.12 40.81 10.96
N LYS A 193 4.65 41.19 12.15
CA LYS A 193 4.84 40.42 13.40
C LYS A 193 4.35 38.96 13.25
N ASP A 194 3.18 38.77 12.65
CA ASP A 194 2.59 37.46 12.41
C ASP A 194 3.39 36.61 11.40
N VAL A 195 3.89 37.25 10.35
CA VAL A 195 4.75 36.58 9.35
C VAL A 195 6.05 36.15 10.00
N LYS A 196 6.69 37.04 10.76
CA LYS A 196 7.94 36.77 11.48
C LYS A 196 7.79 35.64 12.47
N SER A 197 6.64 35.51 13.15
CA SER A 197 6.38 34.43 14.10
C SER A 197 6.24 33.08 13.42
N ASN A 198 5.81 32.99 12.15
CA ASN A 198 5.52 31.77 11.43
C ASN A 198 6.63 31.27 10.46
N ILE A 199 7.48 32.22 9.98
CA ILE A 199 8.39 31.96 8.86
C ILE A 199 9.58 31.06 9.26
N PHE A 200 10.07 31.18 10.50
CA PHE A 200 11.27 30.47 10.95
C PHE A 200 11.00 29.07 11.47
N MET A 201 11.78 28.09 10.98
CA MET A 201 11.69 26.69 11.39
C MET A 201 12.47 26.40 12.67
N TYR A 202 13.47 27.23 12.99
CA TYR A 202 14.38 27.01 14.11
C TYR A 202 14.40 28.19 15.08
N GLU A 203 14.81 27.94 16.32
CA GLU A 203 15.16 29.01 17.26
C GLU A 203 16.44 29.73 16.78
N ASP A 204 16.59 31.01 17.14
CA ASP A 204 17.76 31.79 16.72
C ASP A 204 19.01 31.43 17.54
N VAL A 205 18.79 31.04 18.77
CA VAL A 205 19.84 30.71 19.75
C VAL A 205 19.78 29.25 20.11
N ASN A 206 20.96 28.61 20.18
CA ASN A 206 21.05 27.24 20.62
C ASN A 206 20.68 27.12 22.09
N LYS A 207 19.69 26.29 22.40
CA LYS A 207 19.18 26.06 23.77
C LYS A 207 20.22 25.52 24.75
N LYS A 208 21.30 24.92 24.27
CA LYS A 208 22.35 24.34 25.11
C LYS A 208 23.52 25.31 25.38
N SER A 209 23.99 26.00 24.33
CA SER A 209 25.19 26.85 24.43
C SER A 209 24.91 28.33 24.54
N GLY A 210 23.67 28.76 24.29
CA GLY A 210 23.33 30.22 24.26
C GLY A 210 23.87 30.97 23.03
N GLU A 211 24.58 30.31 22.14
CA GLU A 211 25.18 30.89 20.94
C GLU A 211 24.20 30.92 19.77
N LYS A 212 24.46 31.82 18.80
CA LYS A 212 23.65 31.87 17.58
C LYS A 212 23.72 30.56 16.79
N LEU A 213 22.55 29.94 16.58
CA LEU A 213 22.42 28.61 15.93
C LEU A 213 23.17 28.55 14.59
N TRP A 214 22.98 29.55 13.74
CA TRP A 214 23.56 29.55 12.40
C TRP A 214 25.06 29.85 12.38
N GLY A 215 25.63 30.43 13.45
CA GLY A 215 27.06 30.54 13.69
C GLY A 215 27.68 29.17 13.94
N LEU A 216 27.16 28.46 14.93
CA LEU A 216 27.59 27.08 15.25
C LEU A 216 27.47 26.14 14.04
N PHE A 217 26.36 26.22 13.34
CA PHE A 217 26.12 25.41 12.15
C PHE A 217 27.14 25.68 11.04
N ARG A 218 27.49 26.95 10.81
CA ARG A 218 28.50 27.39 9.83
C ARG A 218 29.89 26.87 10.18
N ASN A 219 30.27 27.00 11.44
CA ASN A 219 31.57 26.52 11.94
C ASN A 219 31.74 25.03 11.69
N LYS A 220 30.75 24.21 12.07
CA LYS A 220 30.75 22.76 11.80
C LYS A 220 30.74 22.42 10.30
N LYS A 221 30.05 23.19 9.46
CA LYS A 221 30.13 23.02 8.00
C LYS A 221 31.51 23.36 7.42
N ASN A 222 32.20 24.35 7.96
CA ASN A 222 33.55 24.70 7.53
C ASN A 222 34.56 23.62 7.93
N GLU A 223 34.44 23.08 9.14
CA GLU A 223 35.21 21.90 9.61
C GLU A 223 35.06 20.73 8.63
N LYS A 224 33.81 20.36 8.30
CA LYS A 224 33.50 19.32 7.30
C LYS A 224 34.11 19.60 5.92
N LYS A 225 34.11 20.86 5.47
CA LYS A 225 34.74 21.23 4.19
C LYS A 225 36.26 21.02 4.21
N GLY A 226 36.94 21.35 5.30
CA GLY A 226 38.36 21.08 5.49
C GLY A 226 38.69 19.58 5.37
N ILE A 227 37.94 18.75 6.10
CA ILE A 227 38.09 17.30 6.05
C ILE A 227 37.87 16.74 4.64
N ASN A 228 36.82 17.19 3.94
CA ASN A 228 36.55 16.75 2.56
C ASN A 228 37.69 17.15 1.60
N LYS A 229 38.32 18.30 1.78
CA LYS A 229 39.50 18.72 1.00
C LYS A 229 40.68 17.76 1.25
N ASN A 230 40.93 17.45 2.50
CA ASN A 230 41.98 16.50 2.91
C ASN A 230 41.74 15.09 2.32
N ILE A 231 40.51 14.59 2.38
CA ILE A 231 40.14 13.30 1.73
C ILE A 231 40.38 13.33 0.23
N LYS A 232 40.07 14.45 -0.44
CA LYS A 232 40.31 14.57 -1.89
C LYS A 232 41.77 14.56 -2.25
N GLU A 233 42.62 15.19 -1.46
CA GLU A 233 44.08 15.21 -1.61
C GLU A 233 44.64 13.79 -1.38
N LYS A 234 44.29 13.14 -0.28
CA LYS A 234 44.71 11.75 0.04
C LYS A 234 44.24 10.73 -1.01
N ARG A 235 43.04 10.89 -1.57
CA ARG A 235 42.57 10.03 -2.66
C ARG A 235 43.36 10.22 -3.95
N LYS A 236 43.85 11.45 -4.23
CA LYS A 236 44.73 11.71 -5.35
C LYS A 236 46.07 11.04 -5.17
N GLU A 237 46.63 11.09 -3.96
CA GLU A 237 47.87 10.38 -3.60
C GLU A 237 47.70 8.85 -3.72
N LEU A 238 46.59 8.31 -3.20
CA LEU A 238 46.29 6.88 -3.30
C LEU A 238 46.13 6.40 -4.73
N SER A 239 45.70 7.28 -5.66
CA SER A 239 45.58 6.94 -7.09
C SER A 239 46.94 6.82 -7.80
N THR A 240 48.02 7.39 -7.24
CA THR A 240 49.37 7.33 -7.79
C THR A 240 50.24 6.22 -7.16
N LYS A 241 49.97 5.88 -5.91
CA LYS A 241 50.67 4.81 -5.18
C LYS A 241 49.72 4.16 -4.19
N TYR A 242 49.56 2.83 -4.28
CA TYR A 242 48.75 2.10 -3.30
C TYR A 242 49.46 2.07 -1.94
N ASP A 243 48.78 2.64 -0.94
CA ASP A 243 49.28 2.68 0.45
C ASP A 243 48.09 2.30 1.37
N TYR A 244 48.28 1.24 2.17
CA TYR A 244 47.29 0.74 3.12
C TYR A 244 46.99 1.76 4.23
N ASN A 245 48.02 2.43 4.76
CA ASN A 245 47.88 3.43 5.81
C ASN A 245 47.04 4.63 5.31
N LEU A 246 47.26 5.04 4.07
CA LEU A 246 46.53 6.12 3.45
C LEU A 246 45.02 5.76 3.26
N LYS A 247 44.74 4.51 2.98
CA LYS A 247 43.36 3.99 2.88
C LYS A 247 42.66 3.98 4.24
N GLU A 248 43.33 3.58 5.33
CA GLU A 248 42.77 3.64 6.69
C GLU A 248 42.54 5.10 7.13
N GLN A 249 43.48 6.01 6.88
CA GLN A 249 43.29 7.44 7.16
C GLN A 249 42.11 8.04 6.43
N ILE A 250 41.87 7.68 5.16
CA ILE A 250 40.71 8.12 4.43
C ILE A 250 39.41 7.61 5.11
N LYS A 251 39.41 6.37 5.58
CA LYS A 251 38.27 5.77 6.27
C LYS A 251 37.96 6.43 7.62
N GLU A 252 38.98 6.80 8.36
CA GLU A 252 38.87 7.57 9.61
C GLU A 252 38.26 8.95 9.35
N LEU A 253 38.75 9.69 8.36
CA LEU A 253 38.20 10.98 7.96
C LEU A 253 36.77 10.88 7.44
N GLU A 254 36.42 9.82 6.74
CA GLU A 254 35.03 9.55 6.34
C GLU A 254 34.12 9.28 7.54
N ASN A 255 34.64 8.62 8.60
CA ASN A 255 33.86 8.43 9.83
C ASN A 255 33.70 9.74 10.60
N GLU A 256 34.71 10.57 10.64
CA GLU A 256 34.65 11.92 11.21
C GLU A 256 33.59 12.78 10.51
N ILE A 257 33.51 12.73 9.18
CA ILE A 257 32.43 13.38 8.43
C ILE A 257 31.04 12.87 8.84
N LYS A 258 30.89 11.55 9.06
CA LYS A 258 29.62 10.98 9.52
C LYS A 258 29.23 11.50 10.90
N ASN A 259 30.21 11.66 11.80
CA ASN A 259 29.99 12.20 13.14
C ASN A 259 29.58 13.68 13.06
N ILE A 260 30.27 14.50 12.27
CA ILE A 260 29.89 15.91 12.05
C ILE A 260 28.47 16.02 11.45
N ASP A 261 28.11 15.15 10.50
CA ASP A 261 26.75 15.12 9.95
C ASP A 261 25.70 14.74 10.99
N ALA A 262 26.01 13.86 11.92
CA ALA A 262 25.14 13.49 13.04
C ALA A 262 24.99 14.67 14.03
N GLU A 263 26.08 15.36 14.36
CA GLU A 263 26.06 16.54 15.20
C GLU A 263 25.25 17.67 14.59
N LEU A 264 25.42 17.97 13.30
CA LEU A 264 24.65 18.98 12.58
C LEU A 264 23.14 18.65 12.58
N ARG A 265 22.77 17.38 12.41
CA ARG A 265 21.36 16.96 12.50
C ARG A 265 20.82 17.11 13.91
N THR A 266 21.60 16.75 14.91
CA THR A 266 21.23 16.87 16.33
C THR A 266 21.08 18.34 16.73
N LEU A 267 21.99 19.20 16.27
CA LEU A 267 21.93 20.65 16.49
C LEU A 267 20.60 21.23 15.93
N LEU A 268 20.24 20.89 14.71
CA LEU A 268 19.00 21.36 14.12
C LEU A 268 17.76 20.81 14.82
N ARG A 269 17.72 19.51 15.14
CA ARG A 269 16.59 18.86 15.83
C ARG A 269 16.31 19.51 17.20
N ASN A 270 17.37 19.75 17.97
CA ASN A 270 17.24 20.30 19.31
C ASN A 270 16.73 21.74 19.32
N ASN A 271 16.88 22.44 18.21
CA ASN A 271 16.48 23.83 18.05
C ASN A 271 15.27 24.03 17.11
N GLU A 272 14.61 22.93 16.69
CA GLU A 272 13.38 23.00 15.89
C GLU A 272 12.25 23.62 16.71
N ARG A 273 11.55 24.62 16.14
CA ARG A 273 10.42 25.29 16.78
C ARG A 273 9.20 24.39 16.82
N LYS A 274 8.64 24.19 18.00
CA LYS A 274 7.32 23.59 18.15
C LYS A 274 6.28 24.55 17.54
N GLY A 275 5.42 24.08 16.64
CA GLY A 275 4.35 24.93 16.09
C GLY A 275 4.65 25.58 14.73
N PHE A 276 5.83 25.35 14.10
CA PHE A 276 6.03 25.77 12.72
C PHE A 276 4.94 25.18 11.81
N LYS A 277 4.30 26.06 11.01
CA LYS A 277 3.29 25.64 10.02
C LYS A 277 3.76 25.95 8.60
N PRO A 278 3.45 25.09 7.63
CA PRO A 278 3.65 25.43 6.22
C PRO A 278 2.96 26.72 5.84
N TYR A 279 3.62 27.53 5.01
CA TYR A 279 3.14 28.86 4.64
C TYR A 279 3.50 29.23 3.21
N TYR A 280 2.82 30.22 2.66
CA TYR A 280 3.26 31.04 1.56
C TYR A 280 2.82 32.49 1.80
N TYR A 281 3.75 33.44 1.53
CA TYR A 281 3.57 34.88 1.70
C TYR A 281 4.10 35.63 0.50
N GLU A 282 3.55 36.78 0.22
CA GLU A 282 4.07 37.69 -0.79
C GLU A 282 5.42 38.26 -0.34
N ALA A 283 6.38 38.34 -1.28
CA ALA A 283 7.72 38.81 -1.00
C ALA A 283 8.18 39.76 -2.11
N SER A 284 8.48 41.02 -1.73
CA SER A 284 9.15 41.94 -2.63
C SER A 284 10.65 41.67 -2.61
N TYR A 285 11.27 41.71 -3.79
CA TYR A 285 12.70 41.47 -3.96
C TYR A 285 13.28 42.35 -5.05
N PHE A 286 14.60 42.53 -5.01
CA PHE A 286 15.36 43.28 -6.03
C PHE A 286 16.65 42.52 -6.34
N PHE A 287 17.29 42.93 -7.43
CA PHE A 287 18.58 42.42 -7.87
C PHE A 287 19.67 43.39 -7.44
N LYS A 288 20.68 42.94 -6.71
CA LYS A 288 21.95 43.61 -6.52
C LYS A 288 22.87 43.41 -7.71
N ASP A 289 23.98 44.18 -7.73
CA ASP A 289 25.11 43.93 -8.62
C ASP A 289 25.47 42.44 -8.60
N ASN A 290 25.77 41.85 -9.76
CA ASN A 290 25.94 40.41 -9.98
C ASN A 290 24.66 39.55 -9.93
N ASN A 291 23.48 40.11 -10.13
CA ASN A 291 22.21 39.34 -10.14
C ASN A 291 21.91 38.60 -8.82
N GLU A 292 22.45 39.01 -7.69
CA GLU A 292 22.06 38.46 -6.38
C GLU A 292 20.67 38.96 -6.01
N ILE A 293 19.76 37.97 -5.72
CA ILE A 293 18.39 38.31 -5.29
C ILE A 293 18.37 38.60 -3.80
N VAL A 294 17.86 39.75 -3.45
CA VAL A 294 17.66 40.19 -2.06
C VAL A 294 16.19 40.42 -1.80
N ILE A 295 15.66 39.79 -0.74
CA ILE A 295 14.30 40.02 -0.27
C ILE A 295 14.27 41.34 0.54
N LYS A 296 13.35 42.24 0.19
CA LYS A 296 13.14 43.50 0.87
C LYS A 296 12.05 43.45 1.93
N LYS A 297 10.92 42.82 1.58
CA LYS A 297 9.76 42.72 2.48
C LYS A 297 9.01 41.38 2.27
N VAL A 298 8.47 40.81 3.36
CA VAL A 298 7.58 39.64 3.33
C VAL A 298 6.31 39.95 4.12
N SER A 299 5.15 39.77 3.50
CA SER A 299 3.84 40.11 4.07
C SER A 299 2.76 39.15 3.58
N LYS A 300 1.61 39.15 4.25
CA LYS A 300 0.42 38.41 3.78
C LYS A 300 -0.14 39.00 2.48
N SER A 301 0.02 40.34 2.30
CA SER A 301 -0.37 41.09 1.11
C SER A 301 0.55 42.28 0.92
N LEU A 302 1.04 42.50 -0.29
CA LEU A 302 1.89 43.59 -0.69
C LEU A 302 1.16 44.50 -1.68
N LYS A 303 1.38 45.79 -1.54
CA LYS A 303 0.87 46.81 -2.52
C LYS A 303 1.78 46.96 -3.74
N ASP A 304 2.98 46.42 -3.68
CA ASP A 304 3.98 46.54 -4.74
C ASP A 304 3.60 45.69 -5.96
N LYS A 305 3.74 46.25 -7.18
CA LYS A 305 3.40 45.54 -8.43
C LYS A 305 4.37 44.42 -8.78
N LYS A 306 5.60 44.41 -8.28
CA LYS A 306 6.64 43.40 -8.53
C LYS A 306 6.92 42.60 -7.26
N HIS A 307 6.25 41.50 -7.09
CA HIS A 307 6.47 40.58 -5.97
C HIS A 307 6.36 39.13 -6.38
N GLY A 308 7.13 38.29 -5.74
CA GLY A 308 7.03 36.85 -5.81
C GLY A 308 6.37 36.26 -4.58
N ILE A 309 6.40 34.95 -4.47
CA ILE A 309 5.88 34.22 -3.31
C ILE A 309 7.02 33.53 -2.59
N LEU A 310 7.24 33.89 -1.31
CA LEU A 310 8.09 33.10 -0.42
C LEU A 310 7.28 32.01 0.25
N MET A 311 7.71 30.75 0.10
CA MET A 311 6.97 29.62 0.61
C MET A 311 7.84 28.57 1.28
N ASN A 312 7.20 27.82 2.19
CA ASN A 312 7.70 26.57 2.74
C ASN A 312 6.52 25.63 3.04
N SER A 313 6.43 24.52 2.32
CA SER A 313 5.28 23.63 2.32
C SER A 313 5.41 22.41 3.23
N SER A 314 6.53 22.23 3.94
CA SER A 314 6.75 21.00 4.72
C SER A 314 7.63 21.20 5.94
N ARG A 315 7.38 20.35 6.95
CA ARG A 315 8.23 20.15 8.12
C ARG A 315 9.22 19.00 7.90
N LEU A 316 9.99 19.02 6.82
CA LEU A 316 11.02 18.00 6.65
C LEU A 316 12.12 18.22 7.68
N ASN A 317 12.46 17.20 8.47
CA ASN A 317 13.52 17.27 9.48
C ASN A 317 14.84 17.78 8.87
N CYS A 318 15.48 18.71 9.55
CA CYS A 318 16.73 19.34 9.12
C CYS A 318 16.64 20.14 7.82
N LYS A 319 15.46 20.56 7.38
CA LYS A 319 15.26 21.46 6.25
C LYS A 319 15.78 22.85 6.62
N GLN A 320 16.53 23.48 5.71
CA GLN A 320 17.20 24.75 5.95
C GLN A 320 16.77 25.85 4.98
N ASN A 321 16.11 25.46 3.88
CA ASN A 321 15.79 26.38 2.79
C ASN A 321 14.29 26.62 2.68
N HIS A 322 13.97 27.86 2.35
CA HIS A 322 12.69 28.33 1.85
C HIS A 322 12.81 28.60 0.35
N TYR A 323 11.70 28.83 -0.32
CA TYR A 323 11.68 29.01 -1.78
C TYR A 323 10.98 30.32 -2.13
N LEU A 324 11.66 31.17 -2.87
CA LEU A 324 11.11 32.36 -3.49
C LEU A 324 10.72 32.01 -4.94
N ILE A 325 9.44 31.89 -5.22
CA ILE A 325 8.89 31.78 -6.58
C ILE A 325 8.76 33.18 -7.13
N PHE A 326 9.27 33.41 -8.35
CA PHE A 326 9.23 34.73 -8.97
C PHE A 326 7.81 35.08 -9.42
N GLU A 327 7.61 36.37 -9.81
CA GLU A 327 6.33 36.85 -10.28
C GLU A 327 5.81 36.07 -11.50
N LYS A 328 4.50 36.17 -11.77
CA LYS A 328 3.87 35.47 -12.91
C LYS A 328 4.44 35.99 -14.25
N ASP A 329 4.62 35.05 -15.16
CA ASP A 329 4.90 35.33 -16.55
C ASP A 329 3.58 35.34 -17.34
N THR A 330 2.95 36.50 -17.42
CA THR A 330 1.67 36.66 -18.14
C THR A 330 1.82 36.59 -19.65
N GLU A 331 3.04 36.75 -20.17
CA GLU A 331 3.33 36.73 -21.60
C GLU A 331 3.39 35.29 -22.16
N LYS A 332 3.86 34.35 -21.34
CA LYS A 332 3.96 32.94 -21.74
C LYS A 332 2.65 32.15 -21.78
N GLY A 333 1.56 32.78 -21.32
CA GLY A 333 0.25 32.15 -21.27
C GLY A 333 0.12 31.01 -20.24
N GLU A 334 -1.07 30.47 -20.15
CA GLU A 334 -1.42 29.43 -19.20
C GLU A 334 -1.23 28.02 -19.81
N ARG A 335 -0.79 27.08 -19.01
CA ARG A 335 -0.64 25.66 -19.40
C ARG A 335 -1.72 24.84 -18.75
N SER A 336 -2.48 24.08 -19.52
CA SER A 336 -3.51 23.20 -18.98
C SER A 336 -2.93 21.97 -18.30
N ILE A 337 -3.58 21.52 -17.23
CA ILE A 337 -3.30 20.22 -16.58
C ILE A 337 -4.42 19.26 -16.94
N THR A 338 -4.05 18.02 -17.28
CA THR A 338 -5.05 16.98 -17.58
C THR A 338 -5.83 16.60 -16.33
N LYS A 339 -7.13 16.34 -16.50
CA LYS A 339 -8.00 15.87 -15.41
C LYS A 339 -7.46 14.57 -14.77
N GLU A 340 -6.84 13.71 -15.58
CA GLU A 340 -6.21 12.48 -15.11
C GLU A 340 -5.08 12.78 -14.12
N LEU A 341 -4.17 13.72 -14.42
CA LEU A 341 -3.06 14.08 -13.53
C LEU A 341 -3.56 14.70 -12.23
N ILE A 342 -4.60 15.55 -12.28
CA ILE A 342 -5.23 16.11 -11.08
C ILE A 342 -5.82 15.00 -10.21
N ASN A 343 -6.57 14.05 -10.78
CA ASN A 343 -7.15 12.92 -10.05
C ASN A 343 -6.07 12.03 -9.44
N GLN A 344 -5.01 11.72 -10.17
CA GLN A 344 -3.87 10.94 -9.66
C GLN A 344 -3.17 11.66 -8.50
N TYR A 345 -2.96 12.97 -8.62
CA TYR A 345 -2.38 13.77 -7.54
C TYR A 345 -3.27 13.75 -6.30
N SER A 346 -4.56 14.03 -6.44
CA SER A 346 -5.55 14.06 -5.35
C SER A 346 -5.61 12.71 -4.64
N THR A 347 -5.70 11.60 -5.38
CA THR A 347 -5.66 10.24 -4.82
C THR A 347 -4.35 9.99 -4.05
N SER A 348 -3.21 10.40 -4.59
CA SER A 348 -1.90 10.28 -3.94
C SER A 348 -1.81 11.09 -2.63
N VAL A 349 -2.53 12.20 -2.52
CA VAL A 349 -2.57 13.07 -1.32
C VAL A 349 -3.52 12.50 -0.27
N GLN A 350 -4.69 12.02 -0.63
CA GLN A 350 -5.67 11.40 0.28
C GLN A 350 -5.06 10.28 1.11
N TYR A 351 -4.14 9.50 0.55
CA TYR A 351 -3.39 8.48 1.30
C TYR A 351 -2.47 9.03 2.40
N ARG A 352 -2.26 10.36 2.48
CA ARG A 352 -1.33 10.99 3.42
C ARG A 352 -2.03 11.79 4.51
N GLN A 353 -3.32 12.04 4.38
CA GLN A 353 -4.04 12.92 5.29
C GLN A 353 -4.26 12.26 6.65
N LYS A 354 -3.35 12.56 7.58
CA LYS A 354 -3.73 12.82 8.97
C LYS A 354 -3.75 14.33 9.16
N LYS A 355 -4.93 14.82 9.26
CA LYS A 355 -5.55 16.05 9.78
C LYS A 355 -4.80 17.39 9.93
N GLU A 356 -3.48 17.54 9.93
CA GLU A 356 -2.87 18.77 10.46
C GLU A 356 -2.08 19.66 9.47
N VAL A 357 -1.84 19.23 8.23
CA VAL A 357 -0.78 19.88 7.44
C VAL A 357 -1.26 20.63 6.20
N VAL A 358 -2.52 20.50 5.76
CA VAL A 358 -2.75 20.57 4.32
C VAL A 358 -3.77 21.61 3.82
N GLU A 359 -4.48 22.33 4.67
CA GLU A 359 -5.53 23.24 4.17
C GLU A 359 -5.01 24.26 3.13
N ASN A 360 -3.81 24.81 3.33
CA ASN A 360 -3.23 25.80 2.41
C ASN A 360 -2.64 25.18 1.12
N PHE A 361 -2.35 23.86 1.12
CA PHE A 361 -1.66 23.15 0.03
C PHE A 361 -2.50 22.02 -0.56
N GLU A 362 -3.77 21.94 -0.24
CA GLU A 362 -4.69 20.95 -0.76
C GLU A 362 -5.39 21.44 -2.02
N ILE A 363 -5.57 20.54 -2.99
CA ILE A 363 -6.34 20.78 -4.21
C ILE A 363 -7.50 19.80 -4.36
N SER A 364 -7.58 18.78 -3.49
CA SER A 364 -8.58 17.71 -3.58
C SER A 364 -9.98 18.14 -3.18
N ASN A 365 -10.09 19.23 -2.42
CA ASN A 365 -11.39 19.81 -2.06
C ASN A 365 -11.70 20.97 -3.03
N GLU A 366 -12.47 20.66 -4.05
CA GLU A 366 -12.84 21.61 -5.10
C GLU A 366 -13.55 22.85 -4.54
N ASP A 367 -14.37 22.68 -3.50
CA ASP A 367 -15.11 23.78 -2.86
C ASP A 367 -14.18 24.72 -2.11
N LYS A 368 -13.12 24.20 -1.48
CA LYS A 368 -12.14 25.03 -0.75
C LYS A 368 -11.11 25.72 -1.65
N PHE A 369 -10.83 25.19 -2.85
CA PHE A 369 -9.88 25.82 -3.75
C PHE A 369 -10.43 27.14 -4.32
N GLY A 370 -11.70 27.19 -4.62
CA GLY A 370 -12.40 28.37 -5.16
C GLY A 370 -12.02 28.68 -6.62
N ASN A 371 -13.01 29.13 -7.41
CA ASN A 371 -12.78 29.56 -8.78
C ASN A 371 -11.93 30.86 -8.80
N GLY A 372 -10.87 30.89 -9.62
CA GLY A 372 -9.98 32.04 -9.74
C GLY A 372 -8.94 32.21 -8.62
N LYS A 373 -8.98 31.44 -7.53
CA LYS A 373 -7.92 31.44 -6.52
C LYS A 373 -6.63 30.83 -7.06
N GLU A 374 -5.50 31.30 -6.58
CA GLU A 374 -4.19 30.88 -7.05
C GLU A 374 -3.35 30.28 -5.93
N LYS A 375 -2.57 29.25 -6.27
CA LYS A 375 -1.60 28.66 -5.33
C LYS A 375 -0.22 28.52 -5.99
N PRO A 376 0.85 28.92 -5.30
CA PRO A 376 2.21 28.72 -5.80
C PRO A 376 2.55 27.24 -5.82
N ILE A 377 3.11 26.75 -6.90
CA ILE A 377 3.48 25.36 -7.09
C ILE A 377 4.82 25.19 -7.83
N PHE A 378 5.35 23.97 -7.74
CA PHE A 378 6.45 23.48 -8.57
C PHE A 378 5.92 22.42 -9.52
N TYR A 379 6.48 22.36 -10.74
CA TYR A 379 6.06 21.39 -11.74
C TYR A 379 7.20 20.96 -12.66
N ILE A 380 7.02 19.83 -13.33
CA ILE A 380 7.95 19.29 -14.35
C ILE A 380 7.16 19.06 -15.62
N THR A 381 7.80 19.32 -16.75
CA THR A 381 7.25 19.03 -18.09
C THR A 381 8.05 17.94 -18.80
N ASP A 382 7.43 17.27 -19.75
CA ASP A 382 8.12 16.44 -20.72
C ASP A 382 8.79 17.28 -21.81
N LYS A 383 9.41 16.61 -22.81
CA LYS A 383 10.05 17.28 -23.95
C LYS A 383 9.06 18.03 -24.86
N LYS A 384 7.76 17.71 -24.76
CA LYS A 384 6.68 18.38 -25.49
C LYS A 384 6.01 19.47 -24.65
N GLU A 385 6.63 19.84 -23.54
CA GLU A 385 6.13 20.84 -22.58
C GLU A 385 4.80 20.44 -21.86
N ASN A 386 4.35 19.18 -21.93
CA ASN A 386 3.21 18.72 -21.16
C ASN A 386 3.58 18.56 -19.68
N ILE A 387 2.69 18.96 -18.80
CA ILE A 387 2.91 18.82 -17.35
C ILE A 387 2.79 17.33 -16.97
N ILE A 388 3.86 16.75 -16.46
CA ILE A 388 3.92 15.33 -16.05
C ILE A 388 3.85 15.13 -14.54
N ALA A 389 4.21 16.14 -13.76
CA ALA A 389 4.11 16.13 -12.30
C ALA A 389 4.06 17.55 -11.75
N PHE A 390 3.39 17.75 -10.63
CA PHE A 390 3.37 19.00 -9.89
C PHE A 390 3.25 18.76 -8.39
N GLY A 391 3.53 19.81 -7.60
CA GLY A 391 3.44 19.74 -6.13
C GLY A 391 3.90 21.00 -5.46
N PHE A 392 3.84 21.02 -4.12
CA PHE A 392 4.16 22.19 -3.30
C PHE A 392 5.60 22.23 -2.75
N THR A 393 6.51 21.47 -3.35
CA THR A 393 7.94 21.45 -3.02
C THR A 393 8.74 21.16 -4.28
N PRO A 394 9.92 21.76 -4.47
CA PRO A 394 10.75 21.44 -5.64
C PRO A 394 11.21 19.97 -5.66
N TYR A 395 11.33 19.32 -4.49
CA TYR A 395 11.51 17.87 -4.38
C TYR A 395 10.17 17.15 -4.53
N LEU A 396 9.44 17.42 -5.59
CA LEU A 396 8.11 16.85 -5.82
C LEU A 396 8.16 15.34 -6.02
N LYS A 397 7.03 14.68 -5.84
CA LYS A 397 6.88 13.30 -6.25
C LYS A 397 6.55 13.24 -7.73
N ILE A 398 7.02 12.20 -8.39
CA ILE A 398 6.71 11.91 -9.78
C ILE A 398 5.93 10.58 -9.89
N PRO A 399 4.99 10.46 -10.83
CA PRO A 399 4.26 9.22 -11.03
C PRO A 399 5.16 8.16 -11.66
N TYR A 400 4.93 6.89 -11.31
CA TYR A 400 5.47 5.78 -12.10
C TYR A 400 4.86 5.77 -13.50
N LYS A 401 5.56 5.16 -14.47
CA LYS A 401 5.10 5.10 -15.87
C LYS A 401 3.82 4.29 -16.03
N LYS A 402 3.67 3.20 -15.27
CA LYS A 402 2.58 2.24 -15.37
C LYS A 402 1.74 2.21 -14.09
N SER A 403 0.51 1.73 -14.20
CA SER A 403 -0.38 1.50 -13.06
C SER A 403 -0.02 0.20 -12.34
N VAL A 404 -0.59 0.00 -11.15
CA VAL A 404 -0.44 -1.26 -10.42
C VAL A 404 -1.04 -2.43 -11.20
N GLN A 405 -2.20 -2.22 -11.82
CA GLN A 405 -2.92 -3.23 -12.60
C GLN A 405 -2.12 -3.73 -13.81
N ASP A 406 -1.26 -2.89 -14.41
CA ASP A 406 -0.38 -3.28 -15.52
C ASP A 406 0.62 -4.39 -15.15
N GLY A 407 0.80 -4.64 -13.86
CA GLY A 407 1.62 -5.74 -13.33
C GLY A 407 0.91 -7.09 -13.26
N ILE A 408 -0.38 -7.16 -13.60
CA ILE A 408 -1.09 -8.44 -13.74
C ILE A 408 -0.70 -9.03 -15.10
N LYS A 409 0.19 -10.02 -15.09
CA LYS A 409 0.72 -10.65 -16.32
C LYS A 409 0.14 -12.05 -16.49
N ILE A 410 -1.15 -12.12 -16.78
CA ILE A 410 -1.81 -13.39 -17.10
C ILE A 410 -1.65 -13.61 -18.60
N LYS A 411 -0.85 -14.62 -18.97
CA LYS A 411 -0.44 -14.85 -20.36
C LYS A 411 -1.61 -15.09 -21.31
N GLU A 412 -2.63 -15.78 -20.85
CA GLU A 412 -3.82 -16.13 -21.63
C GLU A 412 -5.03 -15.23 -21.29
N TYR A 413 -4.80 -14.05 -20.68
CA TYR A 413 -5.86 -13.08 -20.48
C TYR A 413 -6.12 -12.32 -21.78
N ASN A 414 -7.34 -12.43 -22.25
CA ASN A 414 -7.81 -11.65 -23.39
C ASN A 414 -8.94 -10.70 -22.95
N ALA A 415 -8.61 -9.42 -22.82
CA ALA A 415 -9.58 -8.38 -22.45
C ALA A 415 -10.79 -8.32 -23.42
N LYS A 416 -10.58 -8.68 -24.68
CA LYS A 416 -11.65 -8.74 -25.69
C LYS A 416 -12.72 -9.79 -25.35
N GLU A 417 -12.40 -10.86 -24.62
CA GLU A 417 -13.38 -11.85 -24.20
C GLU A 417 -14.37 -11.27 -23.17
N SER A 418 -13.89 -10.44 -22.24
CA SER A 418 -14.77 -9.70 -21.34
C SER A 418 -15.64 -8.69 -22.12
N GLU A 419 -15.07 -8.00 -23.11
CA GLU A 419 -15.81 -7.09 -23.99
C GLU A 419 -16.92 -7.82 -24.79
N LYS A 420 -16.75 -9.12 -25.07
CA LYS A 420 -17.75 -10.01 -25.67
C LYS A 420 -18.75 -10.56 -24.67
N GLY A 421 -18.76 -10.10 -23.43
CA GLY A 421 -19.75 -10.49 -22.43
C GLY A 421 -19.42 -11.79 -21.69
N LYS A 422 -18.21 -12.33 -21.80
CA LYS A 422 -17.79 -13.51 -21.04
C LYS A 422 -17.44 -13.15 -19.59
N ILE A 423 -17.92 -13.96 -18.66
CA ILE A 423 -17.88 -13.76 -17.22
C ILE A 423 -17.14 -14.93 -16.56
N ASP A 424 -16.15 -14.61 -15.70
CA ASP A 424 -15.46 -15.61 -14.89
C ASP A 424 -16.35 -16.17 -13.77
N TYR A 425 -15.94 -17.27 -13.15
CA TYR A 425 -16.68 -17.95 -12.10
C TYR A 425 -17.05 -17.03 -10.94
N ALA A 426 -16.08 -16.31 -10.40
CA ALA A 426 -16.31 -15.47 -9.22
C ALA A 426 -17.33 -14.37 -9.51
N LYS A 427 -17.27 -13.71 -10.68
CA LYS A 427 -18.27 -12.75 -11.10
C LYS A 427 -19.64 -13.38 -11.28
N GLY A 428 -19.70 -14.56 -11.86
CA GLY A 428 -20.97 -15.29 -12.05
C GLY A 428 -21.69 -15.59 -10.73
N ILE A 429 -20.93 -15.99 -9.70
CA ILE A 429 -21.49 -16.37 -8.39
C ILE A 429 -21.68 -15.14 -7.48
N PHE A 430 -20.66 -14.31 -7.34
CA PHE A 430 -20.65 -13.18 -6.38
C PHE A 430 -21.23 -11.88 -6.95
N GLY A 431 -21.52 -11.81 -8.24
CA GLY A 431 -22.03 -10.64 -8.91
C GLY A 431 -20.97 -9.61 -9.26
N PHE A 432 -21.36 -8.63 -10.07
CA PHE A 432 -20.50 -7.55 -10.55
C PHE A 432 -21.31 -6.26 -10.80
N THR A 433 -20.60 -5.14 -10.86
CA THR A 433 -21.16 -3.83 -11.21
C THR A 433 -20.32 -3.20 -12.32
N ASN A 434 -20.93 -2.27 -13.07
CA ASN A 434 -20.21 -1.46 -14.07
C ASN A 434 -19.47 -2.27 -15.17
N PHE A 435 -19.98 -3.45 -15.52
CA PHE A 435 -19.42 -4.25 -16.60
C PHE A 435 -19.73 -3.58 -17.96
N LYS A 436 -18.69 -3.32 -18.75
CA LYS A 436 -18.79 -2.62 -20.04
C LYS A 436 -18.66 -3.59 -21.19
N LEU A 437 -19.65 -3.60 -22.07
CA LEU A 437 -19.59 -4.23 -23.38
C LEU A 437 -19.09 -3.24 -24.43
N LYS A 438 -18.34 -3.73 -25.42
CA LYS A 438 -17.81 -2.88 -26.50
C LYS A 438 -18.89 -2.12 -27.27
N GLU A 439 -20.04 -2.73 -27.46
CA GLU A 439 -21.13 -2.22 -28.31
C GLU A 439 -22.23 -1.50 -27.52
N LYS A 440 -22.21 -1.53 -26.18
CA LYS A 440 -23.23 -0.89 -25.34
C LYS A 440 -22.68 0.32 -24.61
N LYS A 441 -23.35 1.47 -24.74
CA LYS A 441 -23.00 2.70 -24.00
C LYS A 441 -23.19 2.55 -22.49
N ASN A 442 -24.17 1.75 -22.05
CA ASN A 442 -24.51 1.57 -20.64
C ASN A 442 -23.75 0.39 -20.03
N SER A 443 -23.33 0.55 -18.78
CA SER A 443 -22.75 -0.55 -17.99
C SER A 443 -23.85 -1.52 -17.53
N ILE A 444 -23.49 -2.79 -17.43
CA ILE A 444 -24.36 -3.86 -16.93
C ILE A 444 -23.95 -4.22 -15.51
N SER A 445 -24.90 -4.52 -14.66
CA SER A 445 -24.68 -5.03 -13.31
C SER A 445 -25.48 -6.31 -13.11
N TYR A 446 -24.92 -7.24 -12.34
CA TYR A 446 -25.55 -8.51 -12.02
C TYR A 446 -25.46 -8.76 -10.52
N LYS A 447 -26.59 -9.00 -9.87
CA LYS A 447 -26.67 -9.31 -8.43
C LYS A 447 -25.95 -10.65 -8.16
N GLY A 448 -25.24 -10.78 -7.05
CA GLY A 448 -24.68 -12.07 -6.64
C GLY A 448 -25.76 -13.06 -6.29
N ARG A 449 -25.52 -14.34 -6.59
CA ARG A 449 -26.40 -15.46 -6.27
C ARG A 449 -26.17 -16.06 -4.87
N LEU A 450 -25.31 -15.40 -4.06
CA LEU A 450 -25.01 -15.77 -2.68
C LEU A 450 -25.40 -14.64 -1.72
N SER A 451 -26.00 -15.01 -0.59
CA SER A 451 -26.27 -14.10 0.52
C SER A 451 -25.70 -14.68 1.82
N PHE A 452 -24.88 -13.88 2.51
CA PHE A 452 -24.17 -14.25 3.72
C PHE A 452 -24.81 -13.59 4.93
N THR A 453 -25.28 -14.38 5.90
CA THR A 453 -25.76 -13.85 7.17
C THR A 453 -24.59 -13.44 8.06
N ASN A 454 -24.82 -12.55 9.02
CA ASN A 454 -23.88 -12.35 10.11
C ASN A 454 -23.83 -13.65 10.96
N ALA A 455 -22.64 -14.14 11.24
CA ALA A 455 -22.50 -15.30 12.11
C ALA A 455 -22.71 -14.88 13.57
N LYS A 456 -23.53 -15.66 14.29
CA LYS A 456 -23.91 -15.45 15.68
C LYS A 456 -23.05 -16.32 16.60
N PRO A 457 -22.73 -15.89 17.82
CA PRO A 457 -22.08 -16.76 18.78
C PRO A 457 -22.98 -17.94 19.14
N VAL A 458 -22.37 -19.07 19.42
CA VAL A 458 -23.08 -20.28 19.91
C VAL A 458 -23.34 -20.15 21.42
N SER A 459 -22.37 -19.57 22.16
CA SER A 459 -22.53 -19.28 23.59
C SER A 459 -23.21 -17.92 23.79
N ASN A 460 -23.99 -17.79 24.85
CA ASN A 460 -24.56 -16.53 25.29
C ASN A 460 -23.53 -15.60 25.93
N GLU A 461 -22.47 -16.16 26.51
CA GLU A 461 -21.36 -15.42 27.09
C GLU A 461 -20.11 -15.55 26.23
N ILE A 462 -19.64 -14.42 25.73
CA ILE A 462 -18.42 -14.33 24.91
C ILE A 462 -17.29 -13.72 25.73
N LYS A 463 -16.17 -14.42 25.81
CA LYS A 463 -14.96 -13.92 26.47
C LYS A 463 -14.20 -12.99 25.54
N GLN A 464 -13.92 -11.78 26.03
CA GLN A 464 -12.98 -10.86 25.40
C GLN A 464 -11.67 -10.80 26.20
N VAL A 465 -10.58 -10.55 25.51
CA VAL A 465 -9.26 -10.35 26.11
C VAL A 465 -8.71 -9.00 25.69
N GLU A 466 -8.06 -8.29 26.60
CA GLU A 466 -7.32 -7.08 26.25
C GLU A 466 -5.98 -7.48 25.68
N LYS A 467 -5.69 -7.04 24.47
CA LYS A 467 -4.41 -7.29 23.79
C LYS A 467 -3.84 -5.99 23.23
N PRO A 468 -2.70 -5.54 23.74
CA PRO A 468 -2.00 -4.43 23.14
C PRO A 468 -1.33 -4.86 21.83
N ILE A 469 -1.53 -4.10 20.75
CA ILE A 469 -0.76 -4.27 19.53
C ILE A 469 0.28 -3.17 19.42
N LEU A 470 1.53 -3.56 19.44
CA LEU A 470 2.69 -2.69 19.53
C LEU A 470 3.11 -2.05 18.23
N LYS A 471 2.83 -2.69 17.12
CA LYS A 471 3.25 -2.23 15.80
C LYS A 471 2.01 -1.96 14.97
N HIS A 472 2.05 -0.89 14.21
CA HIS A 472 0.94 -0.47 13.38
C HIS A 472 0.37 -1.61 12.53
N LEU A 473 -0.93 -1.80 12.64
CA LEU A 473 -1.72 -2.41 11.58
C LEU A 473 -1.83 -1.39 10.43
N MET A 474 -0.73 -1.20 9.70
CA MET A 474 -0.74 -0.28 8.57
C MET A 474 -1.35 -0.92 7.34
N ASN A 475 -2.04 -0.11 6.55
CA ASN A 475 -2.51 -0.53 5.23
C ASN A 475 -1.36 -1.09 4.39
N PRO A 476 -1.61 -2.06 3.49
CA PRO A 476 -0.61 -2.60 2.59
C PRO A 476 0.12 -1.49 1.85
N LYS A 477 1.45 -1.45 1.97
CA LYS A 477 2.27 -0.45 1.26
C LYS A 477 2.72 -1.01 -0.09
N ILE A 478 1.82 -1.04 -1.02
CA ILE A 478 2.07 -1.51 -2.38
C ILE A 478 3.21 -0.73 -3.08
N SER A 479 3.54 0.48 -2.58
CA SER A 479 4.72 1.24 -3.03
C SER A 479 6.05 0.57 -2.66
N SER A 480 6.04 -0.47 -1.84
CA SER A 480 7.24 -1.27 -1.50
C SER A 480 7.48 -2.31 -2.60
N PHE A 481 7.93 -1.85 -3.76
CA PHE A 481 8.10 -2.67 -4.96
C PHE A 481 9.00 -3.90 -4.74
N GLN A 482 10.00 -3.84 -3.85
CA GLN A 482 10.85 -4.98 -3.52
C GLN A 482 10.08 -6.16 -2.88
N LEU A 483 8.93 -5.88 -2.25
CA LEU A 483 8.08 -6.88 -1.61
C LEU A 483 6.90 -7.33 -2.48
N TYR A 484 6.35 -6.42 -3.30
CA TYR A 484 5.12 -6.66 -4.06
C TYR A 484 5.34 -7.09 -5.51
N LEU A 485 6.52 -6.80 -6.08
CA LEU A 485 6.85 -7.20 -7.45
C LEU A 485 7.74 -8.45 -7.46
N LYS A 486 7.60 -9.28 -8.48
CA LYS A 486 8.57 -10.34 -8.77
C LYS A 486 9.91 -9.70 -9.11
N GLN A 487 10.97 -10.13 -8.43
CA GLN A 487 12.33 -9.62 -8.59
C GLN A 487 13.24 -10.75 -9.09
N GLY A 488 14.17 -10.42 -9.97
CA GLY A 488 15.13 -11.39 -10.50
C GLY A 488 16.42 -11.48 -9.67
N GLU A 489 16.77 -10.41 -8.95
CA GLU A 489 17.99 -10.33 -8.14
C GLU A 489 17.79 -9.47 -6.90
N ASN A 490 18.58 -9.72 -5.85
CA ASN A 490 18.54 -8.99 -4.60
C ASN A 490 19.56 -7.83 -4.58
N ASN A 491 19.52 -6.99 -5.62
CA ASN A 491 20.37 -5.80 -5.74
C ASN A 491 19.52 -4.53 -5.74
N PRO A 492 19.60 -3.67 -4.71
CA PRO A 492 18.78 -2.46 -4.58
C PRO A 492 18.82 -1.51 -5.77
N LYS A 493 19.90 -1.48 -6.54
CA LYS A 493 20.06 -0.61 -7.72
C LYS A 493 19.44 -1.18 -8.98
N LYS A 494 19.13 -2.49 -9.01
CA LYS A 494 18.61 -3.20 -10.20
C LYS A 494 17.18 -3.73 -10.01
N LEU A 495 16.53 -3.42 -8.89
CA LEU A 495 15.17 -3.87 -8.62
C LEU A 495 14.18 -3.34 -9.66
N LYS A 496 13.24 -4.21 -10.05
CA LYS A 496 12.09 -3.82 -10.86
C LYS A 496 11.17 -2.91 -10.08
N THR A 497 10.61 -1.91 -10.76
CA THR A 497 9.67 -0.94 -10.23
C THR A 497 8.44 -0.85 -11.13
N TYR A 498 7.43 -0.09 -10.75
CA TYR A 498 6.25 0.16 -11.58
C TYR A 498 6.55 1.00 -12.85
N SER A 499 7.81 1.33 -13.12
CA SER A 499 8.26 1.92 -14.38
C SER A 499 9.05 0.95 -15.26
N SER A 500 9.36 -0.23 -14.78
CA SER A 500 10.04 -1.28 -15.57
C SER A 500 9.07 -1.86 -16.60
N ASP A 501 9.57 -2.22 -17.78
CA ASP A 501 8.70 -2.68 -18.87
C ASP A 501 8.13 -4.07 -18.61
N ASP A 502 8.87 -4.90 -17.91
CA ASP A 502 8.59 -6.30 -17.63
C ASP A 502 8.24 -6.56 -16.14
N PHE A 503 7.80 -5.53 -15.38
CA PHE A 503 7.41 -5.77 -14.01
C PHE A 503 6.14 -6.61 -13.91
N GLU A 504 6.08 -7.42 -12.88
CA GLU A 504 4.96 -8.32 -12.58
C GLU A 504 4.66 -8.31 -11.08
N LEU A 505 3.38 -8.27 -10.72
CA LEU A 505 2.94 -8.45 -9.35
C LEU A 505 3.17 -9.90 -8.90
N ARG A 506 3.49 -10.09 -7.61
CA ARG A 506 3.71 -11.44 -7.07
C ARG A 506 2.45 -12.30 -7.04
N GLY A 507 1.28 -11.71 -6.84
CA GLY A 507 0.03 -12.44 -6.75
C GLY A 507 -0.92 -11.92 -5.66
N GLU A 508 -1.78 -12.79 -5.17
CA GLU A 508 -2.73 -12.55 -4.08
C GLU A 508 -2.03 -12.59 -2.72
N LYS A 509 -2.17 -11.49 -1.95
CA LYS A 509 -1.53 -11.38 -0.64
C LYS A 509 -2.26 -12.19 0.41
N PHE A 510 -1.52 -13.02 1.15
CA PHE A 510 -2.00 -13.71 2.34
C PHE A 510 -1.08 -13.47 3.54
N TYR A 511 -1.58 -13.70 4.75
CA TYR A 511 -0.79 -13.71 5.98
C TYR A 511 -0.58 -15.15 6.43
N TRP A 512 0.64 -15.45 6.91
CA TRP A 512 0.95 -16.76 7.47
C TRP A 512 0.06 -17.07 8.67
N LEU A 513 -0.39 -18.31 8.77
CA LEU A 513 -1.13 -18.81 9.93
C LEU A 513 -0.18 -19.02 11.10
N ARG A 514 -0.50 -18.45 12.24
CA ARG A 514 0.34 -18.44 13.44
C ARG A 514 -0.46 -18.80 14.68
N ASN A 515 0.21 -19.33 15.71
CA ASN A 515 -0.32 -19.42 17.06
C ASN A 515 0.07 -18.15 17.85
N GLU A 516 -0.77 -17.78 18.79
CA GLU A 516 -0.52 -16.62 19.66
C GLU A 516 0.67 -16.85 20.61
N HIS A 517 0.88 -18.08 21.07
CA HIS A 517 1.83 -18.42 22.13
C HIS A 517 3.30 -18.14 21.84
N ASP A 518 3.69 -18.12 20.56
CA ASP A 518 5.12 -18.01 20.22
C ASP A 518 5.58 -16.56 20.08
N SER A 519 4.67 -15.59 20.26
CA SER A 519 4.98 -14.16 20.18
C SER A 519 4.92 -13.45 21.54
N ASN A 520 4.29 -14.03 22.56
CA ASN A 520 3.97 -13.30 23.79
C ASN A 520 5.18 -13.00 24.67
N ASP A 521 6.13 -13.93 24.85
CA ASP A 521 7.26 -13.71 25.76
C ASP A 521 8.26 -12.67 25.22
N ASP A 522 8.52 -12.67 23.94
CA ASP A 522 9.33 -11.64 23.30
C ASP A 522 8.54 -10.32 23.13
N TYR A 523 7.22 -10.42 23.02
CA TYR A 523 6.32 -9.30 22.82
C TYR A 523 6.12 -8.49 24.09
N GLU A 524 5.88 -9.12 25.23
CA GLU A 524 5.78 -8.44 26.52
C GLU A 524 7.10 -7.81 26.95
N LYS A 525 8.22 -8.46 26.67
CA LYS A 525 9.56 -7.89 26.87
C LYS A 525 9.84 -6.72 25.93
N GLU A 526 9.50 -6.82 24.65
CA GLU A 526 9.55 -5.69 23.71
C GLU A 526 8.61 -4.56 24.12
N PHE A 527 7.46 -4.86 24.70
CA PHE A 527 6.50 -3.87 25.17
C PHE A 527 7.00 -3.13 26.38
N GLN A 528 7.50 -3.82 27.40
CA GLN A 528 8.08 -3.16 28.57
C GLN A 528 9.31 -2.35 28.21
N GLN A 529 10.21 -2.88 27.38
CA GLN A 529 11.35 -2.10 26.86
C GLN A 529 10.92 -0.91 26.04
N TYR A 530 9.78 -0.98 25.39
CA TYR A 530 9.23 0.10 24.60
C TYR A 530 8.50 1.13 25.47
N GLU A 531 7.75 0.74 26.49
CA GLU A 531 7.17 1.67 27.47
C GLU A 531 8.26 2.44 28.22
N ASP A 532 9.34 1.78 28.59
CA ASP A 532 10.51 2.43 29.20
C ASP A 532 11.22 3.41 28.27
N LYS A 533 11.29 3.09 26.97
CA LYS A 533 11.78 4.03 25.94
C LYS A 533 10.80 5.16 25.64
N GLN A 534 9.50 4.94 25.77
CA GLN A 534 8.47 5.94 25.50
C GLN A 534 8.34 7.01 26.58
N ARG A 535 8.67 6.71 27.83
CA ARG A 535 8.84 7.77 28.83
C ARG A 535 9.87 8.82 28.41
N ARG A 536 10.72 8.51 27.40
CA ARG A 536 11.71 9.40 26.80
C ARG A 536 11.34 9.98 25.42
N LEU A 537 10.31 9.45 24.75
CA LEU A 537 10.00 9.76 23.34
C LEU A 537 8.48 9.92 23.11
N GLU A 538 7.89 11.02 23.57
CA GLU A 538 6.46 11.38 23.37
C GLU A 538 5.93 11.32 21.91
N PRO A 539 6.72 11.40 20.82
CA PRO A 539 6.17 11.42 19.48
C PRO A 539 5.55 10.11 18.99
N MET A 540 5.67 9.00 19.72
CA MET A 540 5.25 7.68 19.23
C MET A 540 3.95 7.13 19.84
N LYS A 541 3.28 7.87 20.73
CA LYS A 541 1.98 7.49 21.33
C LYS A 541 0.88 7.16 20.31
N ASN A 542 1.00 7.66 19.08
CA ASN A 542 0.04 7.40 18.01
C ASN A 542 0.30 6.09 17.24
N GLN A 543 1.21 5.25 17.70
CA GLN A 543 1.64 4.03 16.99
C GLN A 543 1.10 2.75 17.62
N TYR A 544 0.34 2.83 18.72
CA TYR A 544 -0.29 1.68 19.35
C TYR A 544 -1.77 1.62 19.05
N VAL A 545 -2.26 0.41 18.97
CA VAL A 545 -3.69 0.13 18.99
C VAL A 545 -3.93 -0.90 20.08
N LYS A 546 -4.77 -0.59 21.06
CA LYS A 546 -5.35 -1.60 21.94
C LYS A 546 -6.52 -2.24 21.23
N LEU A 547 -6.58 -3.55 21.22
CA LEU A 547 -7.67 -4.32 20.66
C LEU A 547 -8.32 -5.15 21.75
N TYR A 548 -9.63 -5.34 21.64
CA TYR A 548 -10.42 -6.21 22.50
C TYR A 548 -10.96 -7.37 21.65
N PRO A 549 -10.11 -8.35 21.29
CA PRO A 549 -10.54 -9.50 20.51
C PRO A 549 -11.41 -10.44 21.35
N VAL A 550 -12.25 -11.18 20.65
CA VAL A 550 -12.90 -12.37 21.19
C VAL A 550 -11.83 -13.44 21.40
N ASP A 551 -11.87 -14.14 22.55
CA ASP A 551 -10.86 -15.11 22.92
C ASP A 551 -10.95 -16.40 22.08
N LYS A 552 -9.87 -17.21 22.12
CA LYS A 552 -9.84 -18.54 21.52
C LYS A 552 -10.86 -19.46 22.17
N GLY A 553 -11.33 -20.45 21.40
CA GLY A 553 -12.33 -21.42 21.85
C GLY A 553 -13.78 -21.00 21.59
N GLU A 554 -14.02 -19.72 21.31
CA GLU A 554 -15.36 -19.25 20.96
C GLU A 554 -15.81 -19.78 19.59
N LYS A 555 -17.13 -19.97 19.46
CA LYS A 555 -17.73 -20.53 18.26
C LYS A 555 -18.83 -19.61 17.71
N PHE A 556 -18.87 -19.48 16.39
CA PHE A 556 -19.88 -18.69 15.70
C PHE A 556 -20.55 -19.52 14.62
N LYS A 557 -21.88 -19.45 14.55
CA LYS A 557 -22.70 -20.14 13.54
C LYS A 557 -23.28 -19.13 12.56
N GLY A 558 -23.18 -19.45 11.25
CA GLY A 558 -23.73 -18.61 10.18
C GLY A 558 -24.34 -19.44 9.07
N ARG A 559 -24.97 -18.74 8.13
CA ARG A 559 -25.63 -19.36 6.98
C ARG A 559 -25.29 -18.62 5.69
N ILE A 560 -25.08 -19.38 4.62
CA ILE A 560 -24.90 -18.88 3.26
C ILE A 560 -26.08 -19.38 2.44
N TYR A 561 -26.93 -18.47 1.96
CA TYR A 561 -27.98 -18.80 0.99
C TYR A 561 -27.39 -18.75 -0.41
N PHE A 562 -27.82 -19.71 -1.25
CA PHE A 562 -27.44 -19.76 -2.65
C PHE A 562 -28.71 -19.94 -3.52
N GLU A 563 -28.69 -19.29 -4.68
CA GLU A 563 -29.79 -19.31 -5.65
C GLU A 563 -29.27 -19.69 -7.03
N ASN A 564 -29.94 -20.65 -7.70
CA ASN A 564 -29.67 -21.04 -9.08
C ASN A 564 -28.18 -21.35 -9.35
N LEU A 565 -27.51 -22.09 -8.48
CA LEU A 565 -26.14 -22.55 -8.73
C LEU A 565 -26.12 -23.83 -9.58
N TYR A 566 -25.22 -23.88 -10.55
CA TYR A 566 -24.83 -25.16 -11.16
C TYR A 566 -24.13 -26.06 -10.13
N GLU A 567 -24.14 -27.37 -10.35
CA GLU A 567 -23.53 -28.31 -9.39
C GLU A 567 -22.02 -28.08 -9.23
N ASP A 568 -21.34 -27.73 -10.31
CA ASP A 568 -19.91 -27.33 -10.26
C ASP A 568 -19.69 -26.01 -9.51
N GLU A 569 -20.63 -25.06 -9.57
CA GLU A 569 -20.56 -23.82 -8.80
C GLU A 569 -20.81 -24.06 -7.31
N LEU A 570 -21.71 -24.97 -6.96
CA LEU A 570 -21.90 -25.40 -5.57
C LEU A 570 -20.64 -26.08 -5.06
N GLY A 571 -20.01 -26.94 -5.86
CA GLY A 571 -18.71 -27.58 -5.53
C GLY A 571 -17.60 -26.55 -5.29
N LEU A 572 -17.48 -25.53 -6.15
CA LEU A 572 -16.54 -24.43 -5.93
C LEU A 572 -16.83 -23.68 -4.63
N LEU A 573 -18.10 -23.40 -4.32
CA LEU A 573 -18.51 -22.71 -3.10
C LEU A 573 -18.09 -23.50 -1.86
N LEU A 574 -18.40 -24.80 -1.84
CA LEU A 574 -18.04 -25.73 -0.74
C LEU A 574 -16.51 -25.77 -0.53
N MET A 575 -15.77 -25.94 -1.62
CA MET A 575 -14.30 -25.94 -1.58
C MET A 575 -13.73 -24.56 -1.17
N SER A 576 -14.43 -23.46 -1.46
CA SER A 576 -14.00 -22.13 -1.05
C SER A 576 -14.22 -21.85 0.43
N ILE A 577 -15.20 -22.52 1.07
CA ILE A 577 -15.44 -22.46 2.51
C ILE A 577 -14.40 -23.33 3.25
N LYS A 578 -14.21 -24.56 2.80
CA LYS A 578 -13.32 -25.55 3.40
C LYS A 578 -12.49 -26.25 2.31
N PRO A 579 -11.32 -25.72 1.92
CA PRO A 579 -10.52 -26.28 0.83
C PRO A 579 -9.98 -27.70 1.09
N ARG A 580 -9.63 -28.00 2.34
CA ARG A 580 -9.17 -29.29 2.85
C ARG A 580 -9.55 -29.42 4.33
N GLU A 581 -9.56 -30.62 4.86
CA GLU A 581 -9.93 -30.86 6.27
C GLU A 581 -8.98 -30.15 7.25
N CYS A 582 -7.67 -30.21 6.98
CA CYS A 582 -6.65 -29.50 7.77
C CYS A 582 -6.58 -28.00 7.52
N ALA A 583 -7.32 -27.46 6.54
CA ALA A 583 -7.23 -26.04 6.18
C ALA A 583 -7.75 -25.11 7.30
N ARG A 584 -7.00 -24.04 7.52
CA ARG A 584 -7.36 -22.95 8.43
C ARG A 584 -7.41 -21.62 7.67
N GLU A 585 -8.14 -20.68 8.22
CA GLU A 585 -8.31 -19.35 7.59
C GLU A 585 -7.92 -18.24 8.55
N ASN A 586 -7.53 -17.10 7.98
CA ASN A 586 -7.32 -15.86 8.72
C ASN A 586 -8.51 -14.92 8.51
N LEU A 587 -9.23 -14.56 9.58
CA LEU A 587 -10.28 -13.54 9.59
C LEU A 587 -9.87 -12.30 10.38
N GLY A 588 -10.52 -11.18 10.12
CA GLY A 588 -10.38 -9.96 10.91
C GLY A 588 -9.04 -9.26 10.78
N GLN A 589 -8.68 -8.53 11.82
CA GLN A 589 -7.44 -7.76 11.94
C GLN A 589 -6.43 -8.47 12.86
N GLY A 590 -5.21 -7.94 12.97
CA GLY A 590 -4.18 -8.54 13.82
C GLY A 590 -3.50 -9.79 13.22
N LYS A 591 -3.80 -10.17 11.99
CA LYS A 591 -3.20 -11.35 11.31
C LYS A 591 -1.66 -11.42 11.38
N PRO A 592 -0.92 -10.29 11.25
CA PRO A 592 0.54 -10.31 11.40
C PRO A 592 1.03 -10.78 12.78
N TYR A 593 0.15 -10.77 13.77
CA TYR A 593 0.43 -11.11 15.16
C TYR A 593 -0.20 -12.43 15.60
N GLY A 594 -0.65 -13.25 14.63
CA GLY A 594 -1.26 -14.53 14.89
C GLY A 594 -2.74 -14.47 15.29
N TYR A 595 -3.40 -13.32 15.14
CA TYR A 595 -4.83 -13.19 15.44
C TYR A 595 -5.69 -13.66 14.28
N GLY A 596 -6.89 -14.12 14.63
CA GLY A 596 -7.94 -14.42 13.68
C GLY A 596 -7.76 -15.74 12.93
N LYS A 597 -6.95 -16.68 13.44
CA LYS A 597 -6.92 -18.03 12.92
C LYS A 597 -8.21 -18.75 13.31
N VAL A 598 -8.91 -19.27 12.32
CA VAL A 598 -10.20 -19.95 12.49
C VAL A 598 -10.28 -21.22 11.67
N ASN A 599 -11.10 -22.17 12.13
CA ASN A 599 -11.47 -23.37 11.41
C ASN A 599 -12.95 -23.31 11.02
N PHE A 600 -13.23 -23.42 9.73
CA PHE A 600 -14.59 -23.57 9.22
C PHE A 600 -15.00 -25.04 9.22
N GLN A 601 -16.23 -25.31 9.64
CA GLN A 601 -16.88 -26.60 9.54
C GLN A 601 -18.23 -26.41 8.84
N ILE A 602 -18.54 -27.21 7.83
CA ILE A 602 -19.84 -27.25 7.18
C ILE A 602 -20.70 -28.19 8.03
N GLU A 603 -21.78 -27.66 8.61
CA GLU A 603 -22.68 -28.45 9.45
C GLU A 603 -23.78 -29.09 8.64
N ASP A 604 -24.36 -28.38 7.69
CA ASP A 604 -25.39 -28.90 6.80
C ASP A 604 -25.41 -28.16 5.46
N ILE A 605 -25.89 -28.83 4.43
CA ILE A 605 -26.19 -28.29 3.11
C ILE A 605 -27.61 -28.67 2.79
N VAL A 606 -28.49 -27.70 2.71
CA VAL A 606 -29.91 -27.95 2.46
C VAL A 606 -30.30 -27.46 1.08
N GLU A 607 -30.78 -28.35 0.24
CA GLU A 607 -31.43 -28.03 -1.02
C GLU A 607 -32.91 -27.74 -0.78
N ILE A 608 -33.41 -26.67 -1.36
CA ILE A 608 -34.83 -26.28 -1.32
C ILE A 608 -35.44 -26.62 -2.66
N ASP A 609 -36.53 -27.41 -2.66
CA ASP A 609 -37.38 -27.62 -3.82
C ASP A 609 -38.34 -26.44 -3.97
N PRO A 610 -38.16 -25.54 -4.96
CA PRO A 610 -38.97 -24.36 -5.09
C PRO A 610 -40.44 -24.68 -5.34
N LYS A 611 -40.76 -25.80 -6.02
CA LYS A 611 -42.13 -26.22 -6.31
C LYS A 611 -42.87 -26.56 -5.02
N LYS A 612 -42.23 -27.33 -4.13
CA LYS A 612 -42.80 -27.69 -2.83
C LYS A 612 -42.87 -26.51 -1.87
N ARG A 613 -41.91 -25.59 -1.95
CA ARG A 613 -41.83 -24.41 -1.08
C ARG A 613 -43.06 -23.51 -1.12
N PHE A 614 -43.66 -23.37 -2.28
CA PHE A 614 -44.82 -22.49 -2.48
C PHE A 614 -46.16 -23.19 -2.44
N VAL A 615 -46.18 -24.51 -2.25
CA VAL A 615 -47.45 -25.32 -2.19
C VAL A 615 -47.90 -25.55 -0.74
N SER A 616 -46.97 -25.49 0.21
CA SER A 616 -47.24 -25.76 1.63
C SER A 616 -46.75 -24.65 2.53
N LEU A 617 -47.52 -24.37 3.62
CA LEU A 617 -47.07 -23.48 4.70
C LEU A 617 -46.00 -24.12 5.58
N ASN A 618 -45.78 -25.44 5.46
CA ASN A 618 -44.70 -26.12 6.18
C ASN A 618 -43.38 -26.03 5.36
N PRO A 619 -42.40 -25.21 5.79
CA PRO A 619 -41.13 -25.06 5.08
C PRO A 619 -40.32 -26.37 4.95
N SER A 620 -40.38 -27.21 5.99
CA SER A 620 -39.60 -28.46 6.08
C SER A 620 -39.96 -29.47 4.98
N SER A 621 -41.16 -29.41 4.41
CA SER A 621 -41.58 -30.31 3.32
C SER A 621 -40.82 -30.08 2.01
N SER A 622 -40.20 -28.90 1.85
CA SER A 622 -39.45 -28.50 0.67
C SER A 622 -37.91 -28.63 0.85
N GLU A 623 -37.45 -28.93 2.04
CA GLU A 623 -36.04 -28.92 2.41
C GLU A 623 -35.48 -30.34 2.47
N LYS A 624 -34.31 -30.57 1.86
CA LYS A 624 -33.59 -31.83 1.85
C LYS A 624 -32.13 -31.59 2.15
N SER A 625 -31.61 -32.24 3.21
CA SER A 625 -30.17 -32.25 3.43
C SER A 625 -29.45 -33.05 2.33
N ILE A 626 -28.42 -32.45 1.78
CA ILE A 626 -27.55 -33.02 0.77
C ILE A 626 -26.09 -33.06 1.24
N LEU A 627 -25.86 -33.00 2.55
CA LEU A 627 -24.52 -32.98 3.15
C LEU A 627 -23.70 -34.22 2.73
N ALA A 628 -24.34 -35.36 2.63
CA ALA A 628 -23.69 -36.61 2.18
C ALA A 628 -23.09 -36.51 0.76
N ASN A 629 -23.55 -35.55 -0.04
CA ASN A 629 -23.09 -35.37 -1.43
C ASN A 629 -21.96 -34.34 -1.56
N ILE A 630 -21.38 -33.85 -0.47
CA ILE A 630 -20.36 -32.75 -0.50
C ILE A 630 -19.20 -33.10 -1.44
N VAL A 631 -18.69 -34.32 -1.36
CA VAL A 631 -17.56 -34.80 -2.20
C VAL A 631 -17.97 -34.84 -3.67
N GLU A 632 -19.17 -35.30 -3.97
CA GLU A 632 -19.71 -35.37 -5.35
C GLU A 632 -19.73 -33.99 -6.00
N TYR A 633 -20.20 -32.95 -5.28
CA TYR A 633 -20.22 -31.57 -5.82
C TYR A 633 -18.80 -30.99 -6.01
N ILE A 634 -17.89 -31.27 -5.09
CA ILE A 634 -16.50 -30.85 -5.22
C ILE A 634 -15.86 -31.50 -6.45
N ASP A 635 -16.09 -32.82 -6.65
CA ASP A 635 -15.60 -33.56 -7.81
C ASP A 635 -16.17 -33.00 -9.12
N LYS A 636 -17.46 -32.62 -9.16
CA LYS A 636 -18.07 -31.95 -10.33
C LYS A 636 -17.37 -30.62 -10.67
N PHE A 637 -16.95 -29.87 -9.69
CA PHE A 637 -16.14 -28.67 -9.92
C PHE A 637 -14.76 -29.03 -10.48
N ILE A 638 -14.05 -29.93 -9.84
CA ILE A 638 -12.71 -30.36 -10.27
C ILE A 638 -12.74 -30.93 -11.70
N ASP A 639 -13.69 -31.77 -12.00
CA ASP A 639 -13.89 -32.38 -13.34
C ASP A 639 -14.25 -31.33 -14.38
N TYR A 640 -15.05 -30.31 -13.99
CA TYR A 640 -15.38 -29.22 -14.89
C TYR A 640 -14.13 -28.41 -15.24
N MET A 641 -13.30 -28.06 -14.28
CA MET A 641 -12.02 -27.35 -14.48
C MET A 641 -11.05 -28.19 -15.32
N LYS A 642 -10.96 -29.49 -15.05
CA LYS A 642 -10.10 -30.41 -15.80
C LYS A 642 -10.49 -30.50 -17.27
N ARG A 643 -11.81 -30.56 -17.59
CA ARG A 643 -12.30 -30.46 -18.98
C ARG A 643 -11.90 -29.21 -19.72
N GLN A 644 -11.56 -28.15 -18.99
CA GLN A 644 -11.06 -26.88 -19.52
C GLN A 644 -9.53 -26.78 -19.51
N ASN A 645 -8.82 -27.90 -19.35
CA ASN A 645 -7.37 -27.99 -19.23
C ASN A 645 -6.82 -27.19 -18.01
N ILE A 646 -7.60 -27.10 -16.93
CA ILE A 646 -7.15 -26.54 -15.65
C ILE A 646 -7.20 -27.65 -14.62
N ASN A 647 -6.02 -28.11 -14.19
CA ASN A 647 -5.91 -29.13 -13.17
C ASN A 647 -5.89 -28.49 -11.78
N VAL A 648 -6.96 -28.67 -11.01
CA VAL A 648 -7.04 -28.23 -9.61
C VAL A 648 -6.35 -29.27 -8.74
N ASP A 649 -5.04 -29.20 -8.69
CA ASP A 649 -4.20 -30.18 -7.97
C ASP A 649 -3.29 -29.44 -6.99
N PHE A 650 -3.56 -29.62 -5.70
CA PHE A 650 -2.80 -28.98 -4.62
C PHE A 650 -1.37 -29.52 -4.46
N GLU A 651 -1.01 -30.60 -5.15
CA GLU A 651 0.30 -31.21 -5.05
C GLU A 651 1.16 -31.04 -6.31
N LYS A 652 0.55 -30.73 -7.45
CA LYS A 652 1.26 -30.62 -8.72
C LYS A 652 1.35 -29.19 -9.24
N GLU A 653 0.24 -28.45 -9.25
CA GLU A 653 0.20 -27.11 -9.83
C GLU A 653 0.70 -26.04 -8.84
N ASN A 654 1.68 -25.27 -9.26
CA ASN A 654 2.39 -24.31 -8.40
C ASN A 654 1.46 -23.33 -7.67
N MET A 655 0.46 -22.75 -8.34
CA MET A 655 -0.48 -21.83 -7.72
C MET A 655 -1.30 -22.53 -6.62
N TYR A 656 -1.80 -23.74 -6.89
CA TYR A 656 -2.60 -24.49 -5.94
C TYR A 656 -1.76 -25.04 -4.77
N LYS A 657 -0.49 -25.42 -5.00
CA LYS A 657 0.47 -25.71 -3.93
C LYS A 657 0.64 -24.52 -3.00
N CYS A 658 0.89 -23.34 -3.56
CA CYS A 658 1.03 -22.11 -2.78
C CYS A 658 -0.27 -21.76 -2.03
N PHE A 659 -1.42 -21.97 -2.65
CA PHE A 659 -2.72 -21.79 -2.00
C PHE A 659 -2.88 -22.77 -0.82
N ALA A 660 -2.67 -24.07 -1.03
CA ALA A 660 -2.75 -25.08 0.03
C ALA A 660 -1.81 -24.73 1.19
N GLN A 661 -0.54 -24.42 0.89
CA GLN A 661 0.45 -24.01 1.90
C GLN A 661 0.01 -22.79 2.71
N SER A 662 -0.69 -21.84 2.11
CA SER A 662 -1.22 -20.66 2.81
C SER A 662 -2.33 -20.99 3.83
N LYS A 663 -2.89 -22.20 3.77
CA LYS A 663 -3.98 -22.71 4.64
C LYS A 663 -3.48 -23.68 5.73
N LEU A 664 -2.21 -24.04 5.69
CA LEU A 664 -1.61 -24.93 6.67
C LEU A 664 -0.96 -24.14 7.80
N GLN A 665 -1.10 -24.67 9.00
CA GLN A 665 -0.34 -24.21 10.15
C GLN A 665 0.90 -25.08 10.29
N GLU A 666 2.07 -24.51 10.03
CA GLU A 666 3.33 -25.22 10.23
C GLU A 666 4.03 -24.79 11.51
N LYS A 667 4.56 -25.76 12.25
CA LYS A 667 5.38 -25.52 13.45
C LYS A 667 6.69 -24.75 13.13
N ALA A 668 7.16 -24.82 11.88
CA ALA A 668 8.41 -24.19 11.44
C ALA A 668 8.31 -22.67 11.12
N ILE A 669 7.11 -22.09 11.09
CA ILE A 669 6.84 -20.70 10.67
C ILE A 669 7.21 -19.67 11.75
N TRP A 670 7.75 -20.08 12.90
CA TRP A 670 8.07 -19.21 14.05
C TRP A 670 9.44 -18.53 13.97
N ASN A 671 10.15 -18.68 12.88
CA ASN A 671 11.41 -18.01 12.69
C ASN A 671 11.22 -16.48 12.56
N ARG A 672 12.20 -15.72 13.01
CA ARG A 672 12.30 -14.27 12.89
C ARG A 672 11.98 -13.73 11.49
N GLU A 673 12.13 -14.55 10.45
CA GLU A 673 11.90 -14.18 9.06
C GLU A 673 10.42 -13.87 8.74
N PHE A 674 9.46 -14.39 9.54
CA PHE A 674 8.02 -14.15 9.37
C PHE A 674 7.48 -12.96 10.19
N ASN A 675 8.35 -12.15 10.77
CA ASN A 675 7.99 -10.93 11.47
C ASN A 675 8.17 -9.71 10.57
N TYR A 676 7.58 -8.58 10.95
CA TYR A 676 7.88 -7.32 10.27
C TYR A 676 9.37 -6.97 10.39
N MET A 677 9.90 -6.39 9.32
CA MET A 677 11.24 -5.80 9.32
C MET A 677 11.30 -4.54 10.16
N ASP A 678 12.44 -4.31 10.80
CA ASP A 678 12.76 -3.00 11.35
C ASP A 678 12.94 -1.95 10.24
N ILE A 679 12.78 -0.66 10.60
CA ILE A 679 12.93 0.44 9.63
C ILE A 679 14.32 0.42 8.95
N ARG A 680 15.36 0.01 9.67
CA ARG A 680 16.73 -0.10 9.12
C ARG A 680 16.79 -1.19 8.05
N GLU A 681 16.29 -2.38 8.35
CA GLU A 681 16.25 -3.51 7.41
C GLU A 681 15.39 -3.19 6.18
N PHE A 682 14.28 -2.43 6.37
CA PHE A 682 13.44 -2.00 5.26
C PHE A 682 14.19 -1.07 4.29
N THR A 683 15.17 -0.28 4.78
CA THR A 683 15.99 0.60 3.93
C THR A 683 16.99 -0.16 3.06
N ASP A 684 17.34 -1.40 3.43
CA ASP A 684 18.27 -2.25 2.66
C ASP A 684 17.66 -2.76 1.35
N ARG A 685 16.35 -2.64 1.20
CA ARG A 685 15.59 -3.04 0.00
C ARG A 685 15.72 -4.52 -0.36
N ASN A 686 15.91 -5.37 0.64
CA ASN A 686 15.88 -6.82 0.43
C ASN A 686 14.56 -7.27 -0.19
N ILE A 687 14.62 -8.24 -1.08
CA ILE A 687 13.44 -8.82 -1.74
C ILE A 687 12.77 -9.87 -0.85
N LEU A 688 11.47 -10.04 -1.01
CA LEU A 688 10.73 -11.11 -0.35
C LEU A 688 11.08 -12.45 -1.02
N LYS A 689 11.31 -13.48 -0.22
CA LYS A 689 11.54 -14.84 -0.72
C LYS A 689 10.31 -15.34 -1.50
N PRO A 690 10.47 -15.94 -2.68
CA PRO A 690 9.34 -16.46 -3.46
C PRO A 690 8.53 -17.51 -2.67
N MET A 691 7.20 -17.51 -2.82
CA MET A 691 6.33 -18.46 -2.11
C MET A 691 6.63 -19.91 -2.51
N GLU A 692 6.98 -20.12 -3.76
CA GLU A 692 7.31 -21.41 -4.33
C GLU A 692 8.47 -22.12 -3.60
N SER A 693 9.38 -21.35 -3.01
CA SER A 693 10.50 -21.94 -2.25
C SER A 693 10.07 -22.56 -0.91
N TYR A 694 8.85 -22.26 -0.44
CA TYR A 694 8.29 -22.87 0.77
C TYR A 694 7.48 -24.15 0.47
N THR A 695 7.17 -24.44 -0.79
CA THR A 695 6.38 -25.62 -1.21
C THR A 695 7.25 -26.82 -1.58
N HIS A 696 8.57 -26.70 -1.55
CA HIS A 696 9.53 -27.75 -1.93
C HIS A 696 10.23 -28.44 -0.76
N ASP A 697 10.00 -28.02 0.49
CA ASP A 697 10.58 -28.69 1.64
C ASP A 697 9.86 -30.02 1.92
N GLU A 698 10.53 -31.15 1.62
CA GLU A 698 10.04 -32.54 1.84
C GLU A 698 9.66 -32.85 3.31
N LYS A 699 9.99 -31.99 4.26
CA LYS A 699 9.58 -32.13 5.66
C LYS A 699 8.08 -31.90 5.86
N ILE A 700 7.40 -31.31 4.88
CA ILE A 700 5.97 -30.96 4.92
C ILE A 700 5.09 -32.18 4.64
N SER A 701 5.53 -33.08 3.75
CA SER A 701 4.77 -34.26 3.35
C SER A 701 4.70 -35.38 4.42
N LYS A 702 5.61 -35.35 5.40
CA LYS A 702 5.65 -36.35 6.47
C LYS A 702 4.76 -36.03 7.67
N SER A 703 4.27 -34.80 7.82
CA SER A 703 3.36 -34.43 8.93
C SER A 703 1.90 -34.87 8.67
N GLU A 704 1.47 -34.96 7.42
CA GLU A 704 0.11 -35.41 7.08
C GLU A 704 -0.11 -36.89 7.43
N SER A 705 0.92 -37.71 7.30
CA SER A 705 0.85 -39.14 7.68
C SER A 705 0.89 -39.41 9.19
N ALA A 706 1.35 -38.43 9.98
CA ALA A 706 1.40 -38.53 11.43
C ALA A 706 0.08 -38.08 12.10
N VAL A 707 -0.59 -37.05 11.55
CA VAL A 707 -1.88 -36.57 12.07
C VAL A 707 -3.01 -37.55 11.77
N ALA A 708 -2.99 -38.22 10.61
CA ALA A 708 -3.97 -39.25 10.27
C ALA A 708 -3.86 -40.50 11.13
N LYS A 709 -2.74 -40.71 11.86
CA LYS A 709 -2.52 -41.85 12.76
C LYS A 709 -2.83 -41.55 14.24
N GLU A 710 -3.00 -40.29 14.61
CA GLU A 710 -3.40 -39.90 15.99
C GLU A 710 -4.92 -39.71 16.11
N GLU A 711 -5.68 -39.67 15.00
CA GLU A 711 -7.15 -39.56 14.99
C GLU A 711 -7.86 -40.87 14.55
N SER A 712 -7.13 -41.97 14.32
CA SER A 712 -7.63 -43.33 14.14
C SER A 712 -7.35 -44.15 15.42
#